data_02879f55b9cda6577cf46639c0d3e36b
#
_entry.id   02879f55b9cda6577cf46639c0d3e36b
#
_cell.length_a   1.000
_cell.length_b   1.000
_cell.length_c   1.000
_cell.angle_alpha   90.00
_cell.angle_beta   90.00
_cell.angle_gamma   90.00
#
_symmetry.space_group_name_H-M   'P 1'
#
loop_
_entity.id
_entity.type
_entity.pdbx_description
1 polymer ?
#
loop_
_entity_poly.entity_id
_entity_poly.type
_entity_poly.pdbx_seq_one_letter_code
_entity_poly.pdbx_strand_id
1 'polypeptide(L)'
;MGTNRYAFAIAGVFLAASSAVTAGGVTAYLPMYLEPEIERQIERVLILADEPVLKRPFSVELVKLALPQACQVDRPLCTRVGRYLERYSRDYAVTHASATGSVTHAKDDVVLPNQHGMPVDSDFELSVVAYAQPTDYFLVSAGAIAYQGRTAPTGSMASLGTSWAQLDFGYRDHWLSPMTDSSTLISTEAPTTPSVTLSNYEPLTRLGFQYEFFLTRLSSQQIIFNGNQAIGQPRLFGAQFSIEPFSGWSLGINRLLEYGGGAGLPSSAGTLLRNFFQPSGTAQTEGNQQASYISRFIVPAKTPFAVYVQYAGEDNSNGGSYLLGSPATSVGIDFPRIFRYFDATYEISEWSNIWYVHNIYQSGMTNDHLVLGNWGADQRNFGDGVGARSQMLRVGWEPPFGGYLEARARTLQNQTYYGGDNRTFVPTPGAFPYHHYYDFSLRYSRPWNGLVVGGEALGGRDVDGNAFSRFSGFVRYGGDARTRDDGAYSDDDAEPHDVDHHGAEVFVDAGVNANKVRTDLEKGIPITTSQLAYGPHFGFGARRAVSASNDLGVRAEFDQIDGHLLIGLRALDYRHRFDGPFALNVFAGIARYNVETPATSLYAGVGGQWRDVLPSWDLNLDFRYAQNLARDHLLASDVQGVRPETFYKIESATLYVSRRF
;
A
#
# COMPACT_ATOMS: atom_id res chain seq x y z
N MET A 1 -16.97 37.76 11.02
CA MET A 1 -15.92 38.32 10.15
C MET A 1 -14.57 38.14 10.88
N GLY A 2 -13.82 37.16 10.56
CA GLY A 2 -12.49 36.87 11.09
C GLY A 2 -11.72 36.11 10.03
N THR A 3 -10.94 36.84 9.24
CA THR A 3 -10.16 36.31 8.10
C THR A 3 -8.97 35.54 8.60
N ASN A 4 -8.97 34.24 8.34
CA ASN A 4 -7.82 33.35 8.57
C ASN A 4 -6.66 33.71 7.62
N ARG A 5 -5.61 34.36 8.15
CA ARG A 5 -4.39 34.79 7.43
C ARG A 5 -3.21 33.79 7.55
N TYR A 6 -3.45 32.49 7.67
CA TYR A 6 -2.35 31.51 7.88
C TYR A 6 -2.12 30.52 6.73
N ALA A 7 -2.70 30.75 5.55
CA ALA A 7 -2.60 29.80 4.43
C ALA A 7 -1.41 30.02 3.46
N PHE A 8 -0.55 31.02 3.67
CA PHE A 8 0.48 31.37 2.67
C PHE A 8 1.95 31.20 3.12
N ALA A 9 2.21 30.63 4.28
CA ALA A 9 3.58 30.58 4.83
C ALA A 9 4.37 29.27 4.55
N ILE A 10 3.82 28.27 3.90
CA ILE A 10 4.49 26.97 3.70
C ILE A 10 5.17 26.83 2.32
N ALA A 11 4.87 27.67 1.37
CA ALA A 11 5.43 27.56 0.00
C ALA A 11 6.81 28.23 -0.19
N GLY A 12 7.39 28.84 0.81
CA GLY A 12 8.54 29.74 0.66
C GLY A 12 9.92 29.23 1.15
N VAL A 13 10.04 28.06 1.75
CA VAL A 13 11.28 27.65 2.46
C VAL A 13 12.14 26.61 1.69
N PHE A 14 11.73 26.12 0.53
CA PHE A 14 12.41 25.01 -0.15
C PHE A 14 13.42 25.39 -1.26
N LEU A 15 13.88 26.62 -1.34
CA LEU A 15 14.79 27.06 -2.40
C LEU A 15 16.15 27.55 -1.86
N ALA A 16 16.87 26.78 -1.08
CA ALA A 16 18.29 27.09 -0.81
C ALA A 16 19.08 25.85 -0.38
N ALA A 17 19.70 25.20 -1.31
CA ALA A 17 21.02 24.58 -1.33
C ALA A 17 21.13 23.55 -2.46
N SER A 18 21.25 24.01 -3.69
CA SER A 18 21.64 23.16 -4.83
C SER A 18 23.16 23.05 -4.87
N SER A 19 23.72 21.93 -4.42
CA SER A 19 24.91 21.41 -5.10
C SER A 19 24.48 21.15 -6.55
N ALA A 20 25.26 21.61 -7.53
CA ALA A 20 24.98 21.39 -8.95
C ALA A 20 25.08 19.90 -9.29
N VAL A 21 24.03 19.16 -8.99
CA VAL A 21 23.80 17.83 -9.55
C VAL A 21 23.19 18.08 -10.92
N THR A 22 23.87 17.63 -11.98
CA THR A 22 23.28 17.63 -13.33
C THR A 22 22.08 16.70 -13.31
N ALA A 23 20.90 17.24 -13.62
CA ALA A 23 19.68 16.43 -13.72
C ALA A 23 19.89 15.33 -14.76
N GLY A 24 19.55 14.08 -14.40
CA GLY A 24 19.43 12.97 -15.34
C GLY A 24 18.32 13.21 -16.36
N GLY A 25 18.27 12.39 -17.41
CA GLY A 25 17.24 12.44 -18.45
C GLY A 25 15.89 11.89 -17.97
N VAL A 26 15.03 11.57 -18.94
CA VAL A 26 13.78 10.82 -18.68
C VAL A 26 14.06 9.34 -18.45
N THR A 27 13.17 8.66 -17.71
CA THR A 27 13.26 7.22 -17.45
C THR A 27 12.08 6.47 -18.05
N ALA A 28 12.31 5.22 -18.45
CA ALA A 28 11.25 4.26 -18.70
C ALA A 28 10.74 3.68 -17.37
N TYR A 29 9.56 3.06 -17.40
CA TYR A 29 8.96 2.38 -16.26
C TYR A 29 8.91 0.87 -16.51
N LEU A 30 9.09 0.12 -15.41
CA LEU A 30 8.98 -1.34 -15.43
C LEU A 30 7.50 -1.74 -15.46
N PRO A 31 7.09 -2.66 -16.33
CA PRO A 31 5.70 -3.07 -16.43
C PRO A 31 5.26 -3.77 -15.12
N MET A 32 4.07 -3.44 -14.63
CA MET A 32 3.50 -4.03 -13.41
C MET A 32 2.78 -5.33 -13.73
N TYR A 33 3.01 -6.36 -12.89
CA TYR A 33 2.36 -7.68 -12.93
C TYR A 33 2.56 -8.49 -14.24
N LEU A 34 3.30 -7.97 -15.20
CA LEU A 34 3.59 -8.66 -16.45
C LEU A 34 4.81 -9.59 -16.34
N GLU A 35 5.77 -9.24 -15.49
CA GLU A 35 7.00 -10.03 -15.23
C GLU A 35 7.20 -10.24 -13.72
N PRO A 36 6.32 -10.99 -13.03
CA PRO A 36 6.33 -11.09 -11.57
C PRO A 36 7.66 -11.59 -10.98
N GLU A 37 8.39 -12.43 -11.72
CA GLU A 37 9.67 -12.97 -11.27
C GLU A 37 10.74 -11.87 -11.14
N ILE A 38 10.80 -10.97 -12.12
CA ILE A 38 11.78 -9.86 -12.09
C ILE A 38 11.32 -8.74 -11.19
N GLU A 39 10.02 -8.44 -11.16
CA GLU A 39 9.43 -7.46 -10.27
C GLU A 39 9.79 -7.79 -8.82
N ARG A 40 9.69 -9.06 -8.44
CA ARG A 40 10.06 -9.53 -7.12
C ARG A 40 11.55 -9.36 -6.81
N GLN A 41 12.43 -9.63 -7.78
CA GLN A 41 13.88 -9.42 -7.62
C GLN A 41 14.21 -7.93 -7.49
N ILE A 42 13.51 -7.07 -8.20
CA ILE A 42 13.66 -5.60 -8.10
C ILE A 42 13.23 -5.11 -6.72
N GLU A 43 12.11 -5.58 -6.20
CA GLU A 43 11.69 -5.27 -4.81
C GLU A 43 12.76 -5.65 -3.80
N ARG A 44 13.38 -6.82 -3.95
CA ARG A 44 14.49 -7.26 -3.10
C ARG A 44 15.69 -6.31 -3.20
N VAL A 45 16.06 -5.87 -4.42
CA VAL A 45 17.13 -4.87 -4.62
C VAL A 45 16.81 -3.58 -3.88
N LEU A 46 15.60 -3.07 -4.02
CA LEU A 46 15.19 -1.80 -3.42
C LEU A 46 15.16 -1.86 -1.88
N ILE A 47 14.79 -3.01 -1.29
CA ILE A 47 14.87 -3.20 0.17
C ILE A 47 16.33 -3.27 0.63
N LEU A 48 17.19 -4.01 -0.10
CA LEU A 48 18.60 -4.14 0.26
C LEU A 48 19.39 -2.84 0.07
N ALA A 49 18.90 -1.94 -0.77
CA ALA A 49 19.48 -0.64 -1.01
C ALA A 49 18.90 0.47 -0.11
N ASP A 50 17.99 0.15 0.81
CA ASP A 50 17.28 1.14 1.63
C ASP A 50 16.48 2.18 0.82
N GLU A 51 16.03 1.85 -0.40
CA GLU A 51 15.37 2.82 -1.28
C GLU A 51 13.93 3.15 -0.84
N PRO A 52 13.54 4.45 -0.88
CA PRO A 52 12.23 4.92 -0.43
C PRO A 52 11.14 4.66 -1.48
N VAL A 53 10.64 3.44 -1.56
CA VAL A 53 9.62 3.08 -2.56
C VAL A 53 8.24 3.03 -1.94
N LEU A 54 7.42 4.03 -2.24
CA LEU A 54 6.03 4.16 -1.80
C LEU A 54 5.02 4.20 -2.96
N LYS A 55 5.49 4.04 -4.20
CA LYS A 55 4.67 4.04 -5.43
C LYS A 55 5.22 3.09 -6.47
N ARG A 56 4.39 2.72 -7.41
CA ARG A 56 4.72 1.92 -8.62
C ARG A 56 4.03 2.55 -9.84
N PRO A 57 4.45 2.25 -11.06
CA PRO A 57 5.56 1.36 -11.46
C PRO A 57 6.94 1.93 -11.06
N PHE A 58 7.90 1.05 -10.88
CA PHE A 58 9.29 1.46 -10.62
C PHE A 58 9.90 2.07 -11.87
N SER A 59 10.62 3.19 -11.69
CA SER A 59 11.44 3.73 -12.77
C SER A 59 12.72 2.90 -12.93
N VAL A 60 13.16 2.73 -14.16
CA VAL A 60 14.39 1.98 -14.49
C VAL A 60 15.61 2.62 -13.83
N GLU A 61 15.70 3.95 -13.89
CA GLU A 61 16.85 4.67 -13.34
C GLU A 61 16.91 4.60 -11.81
N LEU A 62 15.76 4.61 -11.10
CA LEU A 62 15.74 4.41 -9.65
C LEU A 62 16.35 3.05 -9.28
N VAL A 63 15.98 1.99 -10.02
CA VAL A 63 16.52 0.66 -9.77
C VAL A 63 18.01 0.59 -10.10
N LYS A 64 18.47 1.24 -11.18
CA LYS A 64 19.90 1.33 -11.50
C LYS A 64 20.69 2.06 -10.41
N LEU A 65 20.14 3.13 -9.82
CA LEU A 65 20.75 3.85 -8.71
C LEU A 65 20.86 3.01 -7.43
N ALA A 66 19.92 2.10 -7.20
CA ALA A 66 19.89 1.17 -6.06
C ALA A 66 20.90 0.02 -6.18
N LEU A 67 21.24 -0.42 -7.42
CA LEU A 67 22.08 -1.60 -7.65
C LEU A 67 23.43 -1.57 -6.93
N PRO A 68 24.25 -0.49 -6.93
CA PRO A 68 25.56 -0.49 -6.31
C PRO A 68 25.52 -0.85 -4.81
N GLN A 69 24.52 -0.38 -4.09
CA GLN A 69 24.34 -0.69 -2.67
C GLN A 69 23.84 -2.12 -2.47
N ALA A 70 22.83 -2.55 -3.23
CA ALA A 70 22.33 -3.91 -3.18
C ALA A 70 23.41 -4.95 -3.54
N CYS A 71 24.33 -4.62 -4.45
CA CYS A 71 25.46 -5.48 -4.85
C CYS A 71 26.43 -5.77 -3.70
N GLN A 72 26.54 -4.90 -2.71
CA GLN A 72 27.37 -5.12 -1.54
C GLN A 72 26.78 -6.19 -0.62
N VAL A 73 25.46 -6.38 -0.68
CA VAL A 73 24.72 -7.33 0.16
C VAL A 73 24.42 -8.64 -0.57
N ASP A 74 23.94 -8.57 -1.82
CA ASP A 74 23.57 -9.74 -2.62
C ASP A 74 24.01 -9.55 -4.09
N ARG A 75 25.26 -9.89 -4.36
CA ARG A 75 25.87 -9.74 -5.68
C ARG A 75 25.17 -10.57 -6.77
N PRO A 76 24.78 -11.84 -6.55
CA PRO A 76 24.03 -12.60 -7.54
C PRO A 76 22.70 -11.97 -7.94
N LEU A 77 21.91 -11.51 -6.97
CA LEU A 77 20.65 -10.79 -7.22
C LEU A 77 20.90 -9.53 -8.04
N CYS A 78 21.86 -8.71 -7.62
CA CYS A 78 22.25 -7.50 -8.31
C CYS A 78 22.67 -7.77 -9.77
N THR A 79 23.49 -8.81 -10.02
CA THR A 79 23.92 -9.20 -11.36
C THR A 79 22.73 -9.60 -12.25
N ARG A 80 21.76 -10.32 -11.70
CA ARG A 80 20.53 -10.71 -12.43
C ARG A 80 19.70 -9.50 -12.83
N VAL A 81 19.41 -8.62 -11.86
CA VAL A 81 18.64 -7.39 -12.11
C VAL A 81 19.40 -6.46 -13.06
N GLY A 82 20.72 -6.32 -12.91
CA GLY A 82 21.55 -5.52 -13.81
C GLY A 82 21.44 -5.99 -15.26
N ARG A 83 21.57 -7.29 -15.52
CA ARG A 83 21.38 -7.88 -16.86
C ARG A 83 19.97 -7.65 -17.42
N TYR A 84 18.95 -7.78 -16.58
CA TYR A 84 17.59 -7.44 -16.99
C TYR A 84 17.48 -5.98 -17.45
N LEU A 85 18.10 -5.06 -16.72
CA LEU A 85 18.06 -3.62 -17.01
C LEU A 85 18.90 -3.22 -18.24
N GLU A 86 19.84 -4.06 -18.72
CA GLU A 86 20.61 -3.79 -19.95
C GLU A 86 19.73 -3.56 -21.18
N ARG A 87 18.51 -4.13 -21.23
CA ARG A 87 17.55 -3.86 -22.31
C ARG A 87 17.09 -2.40 -22.36
N TYR A 88 17.21 -1.68 -21.25
CA TYR A 88 16.90 -0.25 -21.13
C TYR A 88 18.15 0.65 -21.31
N SER A 89 19.26 0.11 -21.79
CA SER A 89 20.49 0.85 -22.10
C SER A 89 20.64 1.14 -23.58
N ARG A 90 19.68 0.73 -24.41
CA ARG A 90 19.68 0.95 -25.88
C ARG A 90 18.73 2.10 -26.21
N ASP A 91 18.99 2.79 -27.32
CA ASP A 91 18.12 3.86 -27.82
C ASP A 91 16.70 3.35 -28.15
N TYR A 92 16.55 2.08 -28.47
CA TYR A 92 15.26 1.40 -28.67
C TYR A 92 15.36 -0.10 -28.36
N ALA A 93 14.29 -0.65 -27.78
CA ALA A 93 14.21 -2.08 -27.51
C ALA A 93 12.75 -2.54 -27.31
N VAL A 94 12.52 -3.83 -27.54
CA VAL A 94 11.39 -4.52 -26.91
C VAL A 94 11.83 -4.92 -25.50
N THR A 95 11.17 -4.39 -24.48
CA THR A 95 11.54 -4.60 -23.08
C THR A 95 10.76 -5.72 -22.44
N HIS A 96 9.55 -5.97 -22.92
CA HIS A 96 8.67 -7.03 -22.47
C HIS A 96 7.90 -7.62 -23.65
N ALA A 97 7.74 -8.93 -23.67
CA ALA A 97 6.75 -9.63 -24.49
C ALA A 97 6.39 -10.95 -23.81
N SER A 98 5.11 -11.25 -23.68
CA SER A 98 4.65 -12.51 -23.13
C SER A 98 3.44 -13.06 -23.88
N ALA A 99 3.32 -14.37 -23.82
CA ALA A 99 2.13 -15.10 -24.26
C ALA A 99 1.79 -16.16 -23.20
N THR A 100 0.55 -16.14 -22.74
CA THR A 100 0.00 -17.08 -21.79
C THR A 100 -1.21 -17.76 -22.44
N GLY A 101 -1.29 -19.09 -22.37
CA GLY A 101 -2.48 -19.85 -22.72
C GLY A 101 -3.01 -20.53 -21.47
N SER A 102 -4.35 -20.62 -21.34
CA SER A 102 -4.98 -21.11 -20.13
C SER A 102 -6.13 -22.07 -20.42
N VAL A 103 -6.35 -23.00 -19.48
CA VAL A 103 -7.55 -23.83 -19.40
C VAL A 103 -8.24 -23.52 -18.08
N THR A 104 -9.52 -23.17 -18.12
CA THR A 104 -10.22 -22.61 -16.98
C THR A 104 -11.51 -23.39 -16.69
N HIS A 105 -11.92 -23.34 -15.43
CA HIS A 105 -13.22 -23.77 -14.97
C HIS A 105 -13.70 -22.73 -13.97
N ALA A 106 -14.62 -21.89 -14.38
CA ALA A 106 -15.28 -20.90 -13.55
C ALA A 106 -16.77 -20.85 -13.92
N LYS A 107 -17.61 -20.51 -12.97
CA LYS A 107 -19.06 -20.40 -13.20
C LYS A 107 -19.48 -18.96 -13.47
N ASP A 108 -18.82 -18.00 -12.85
CA ASP A 108 -19.12 -16.57 -12.91
C ASP A 108 -17.86 -15.80 -13.35
N ASP A 109 -18.04 -14.54 -13.77
CA ASP A 109 -16.96 -13.64 -14.23
C ASP A 109 -16.09 -13.15 -13.06
N VAL A 110 -15.33 -14.04 -12.44
CA VAL A 110 -14.36 -13.68 -11.39
C VAL A 110 -13.17 -13.00 -12.04
N VAL A 111 -12.81 -11.81 -11.57
CA VAL A 111 -11.65 -11.06 -12.05
C VAL A 111 -10.40 -11.50 -11.30
N LEU A 112 -9.29 -11.65 -12.03
CA LEU A 112 -7.98 -11.95 -11.45
C LEU A 112 -7.43 -10.72 -10.72
N PRO A 113 -7.07 -10.81 -9.42
CA PRO A 113 -6.59 -9.68 -8.65
C PRO A 113 -5.40 -8.96 -9.30
N ASN A 114 -5.55 -7.63 -9.51
CA ASN A 114 -4.54 -6.72 -10.05
C ASN A 114 -4.05 -7.06 -11.48
N GLN A 115 -4.88 -7.69 -12.30
CA GLN A 115 -4.54 -8.07 -13.67
C GLN A 115 -5.30 -7.22 -14.72
N HIS A 116 -5.43 -5.90 -14.48
CA HIS A 116 -6.04 -4.94 -15.41
C HIS A 116 -7.45 -5.34 -15.87
N GLY A 117 -8.21 -5.99 -14.99
CA GLY A 117 -9.57 -6.46 -15.26
C GLY A 117 -9.66 -7.76 -16.06
N MET A 118 -8.62 -8.56 -16.09
CA MET A 118 -8.64 -9.85 -16.77
C MET A 118 -9.50 -10.85 -15.99
N PRO A 119 -10.54 -11.46 -16.61
CA PRO A 119 -11.35 -12.48 -15.95
C PRO A 119 -10.59 -13.81 -15.85
N VAL A 120 -10.96 -14.62 -14.85
CA VAL A 120 -10.35 -15.95 -14.61
C VAL A 120 -10.54 -16.86 -15.83
N ASP A 121 -11.66 -16.76 -16.53
CA ASP A 121 -12.04 -17.60 -17.68
C ASP A 121 -11.35 -17.21 -19.00
N SER A 122 -10.50 -16.19 -19.01
CA SER A 122 -9.74 -15.82 -20.22
C SER A 122 -8.80 -16.96 -20.64
N ASP A 123 -8.97 -17.46 -21.86
CA ASP A 123 -8.16 -18.55 -22.44
C ASP A 123 -6.73 -18.12 -22.77
N PHE A 124 -6.47 -16.82 -22.92
CA PHE A 124 -5.17 -16.29 -23.27
C PHE A 124 -4.89 -14.91 -22.67
N GLU A 125 -3.62 -14.58 -22.58
CA GLU A 125 -3.10 -13.25 -22.36
C GLU A 125 -1.88 -13.03 -23.26
N LEU A 126 -1.86 -11.90 -23.95
CA LEU A 126 -0.70 -11.44 -24.72
C LEU A 126 -0.31 -10.06 -24.22
N SER A 127 0.96 -9.83 -23.98
CA SER A 127 1.44 -8.50 -23.60
C SER A 127 2.78 -8.19 -24.29
N VAL A 128 2.98 -6.91 -24.63
CA VAL A 128 4.20 -6.41 -25.24
C VAL A 128 4.43 -4.98 -24.79
N VAL A 129 5.70 -4.63 -24.54
CA VAL A 129 6.15 -3.26 -24.32
C VAL A 129 7.45 -3.06 -25.08
N ALA A 130 7.52 -1.99 -25.86
CA ALA A 130 8.71 -1.52 -26.53
C ALA A 130 8.90 -0.02 -26.27
N TYR A 131 10.11 0.47 -26.35
CA TYR A 131 10.39 1.89 -26.21
C TYR A 131 11.44 2.37 -27.21
N ALA A 132 11.46 3.67 -27.43
CA ALA A 132 12.53 4.40 -28.12
C ALA A 132 12.83 5.68 -27.34
N GLN A 133 14.12 5.93 -27.08
CA GLN A 133 14.62 7.12 -26.38
C GLN A 133 15.60 7.87 -27.31
N PRO A 134 15.09 8.73 -28.22
CA PRO A 134 15.93 9.42 -29.19
C PRO A 134 16.88 10.45 -28.58
N THR A 135 16.56 10.93 -27.38
CA THR A 135 17.39 11.86 -26.60
C THR A 135 17.25 11.55 -25.11
N ASP A 136 18.15 12.03 -24.28
CA ASP A 136 18.06 11.89 -22.82
C ASP A 136 16.78 12.51 -22.24
N TYR A 137 16.15 13.45 -22.92
CA TYR A 137 15.01 14.22 -22.43
C TYR A 137 13.66 13.83 -23.04
N PHE A 138 13.66 12.86 -23.95
CA PHE A 138 12.45 12.41 -24.64
C PHE A 138 12.45 10.90 -24.86
N LEU A 139 11.36 10.25 -24.45
CA LEU A 139 11.13 8.83 -24.61
C LEU A 139 9.70 8.58 -25.10
N VAL A 140 9.53 7.59 -25.98
CA VAL A 140 8.23 7.07 -26.39
C VAL A 140 8.21 5.57 -26.12
N SER A 141 7.17 5.08 -25.46
CA SER A 141 6.90 3.65 -25.33
C SER A 141 5.59 3.27 -26.02
N ALA A 142 5.56 2.04 -26.52
CA ALA A 142 4.37 1.41 -27.08
C ALA A 142 4.15 0.10 -26.35
N GLY A 143 3.03 -0.03 -25.68
CA GLY A 143 2.65 -1.21 -24.91
C GLY A 143 1.22 -1.62 -25.20
N ALA A 144 0.92 -2.89 -25.00
CA ALA A 144 -0.44 -3.41 -25.06
C ALA A 144 -0.55 -4.70 -24.23
N ILE A 145 -1.72 -4.88 -23.65
CA ILE A 145 -2.17 -6.13 -23.03
C ILE A 145 -3.46 -6.55 -23.74
N ALA A 146 -3.52 -7.79 -24.19
CA ALA A 146 -4.72 -8.36 -24.84
C ALA A 146 -5.10 -9.67 -24.14
N TYR A 147 -6.35 -9.79 -23.79
CA TYR A 147 -6.97 -10.99 -23.26
C TYR A 147 -8.40 -11.12 -23.81
N GLN A 148 -9.12 -12.19 -23.47
CA GLN A 148 -10.45 -12.44 -24.00
C GLN A 148 -11.38 -11.23 -23.82
N GLY A 149 -11.91 -10.72 -24.92
CA GLY A 149 -12.85 -9.60 -24.96
C GLY A 149 -12.21 -8.20 -24.85
N ARG A 150 -10.89 -8.07 -24.62
CA ARG A 150 -10.26 -6.76 -24.42
C ARG A 150 -8.83 -6.66 -24.98
N THR A 151 -8.52 -5.47 -25.44
CA THR A 151 -7.14 -5.03 -25.69
C THR A 151 -6.97 -3.64 -25.08
N ALA A 152 -6.00 -3.50 -24.16
CA ALA A 152 -5.66 -2.24 -23.49
C ALA A 152 -4.27 -1.76 -23.90
N PRO A 153 -4.06 -0.47 -24.20
CA PRO A 153 -2.77 0.08 -24.62
C PRO A 153 -1.85 0.40 -23.43
N THR A 154 -1.91 -0.40 -22.36
CA THR A 154 -1.09 -0.25 -21.15
C THR A 154 0.39 -0.19 -21.48
N GLY A 155 1.11 0.82 -20.93
CA GLY A 155 2.51 1.08 -21.21
C GLY A 155 2.77 1.91 -22.47
N SER A 156 1.72 2.33 -23.22
CA SER A 156 1.85 3.25 -24.36
C SER A 156 1.84 4.69 -23.89
N MET A 157 2.99 5.38 -23.95
CA MET A 157 3.11 6.77 -23.49
C MET A 157 4.27 7.49 -24.17
N ALA A 158 4.23 8.83 -24.11
CA ALA A 158 5.35 9.70 -24.43
C ALA A 158 5.78 10.43 -23.15
N SER A 159 7.08 10.45 -22.88
CA SER A 159 7.69 11.05 -21.71
C SER A 159 8.67 12.13 -22.11
N LEU A 160 8.64 13.26 -21.40
CA LEU A 160 9.58 14.37 -21.61
C LEU A 160 9.94 15.02 -20.28
N GLY A 161 11.17 15.54 -20.17
CA GLY A 161 11.64 16.22 -18.97
C GLY A 161 12.99 15.73 -18.48
N THR A 162 13.15 15.71 -17.17
CA THR A 162 14.39 15.36 -16.46
C THR A 162 14.07 14.47 -15.26
N SER A 163 15.10 13.97 -14.56
CA SER A 163 14.95 13.20 -13.32
C SER A 163 14.13 13.93 -12.23
N TRP A 164 14.16 15.25 -12.24
CA TRP A 164 13.47 16.08 -11.26
C TRP A 164 12.01 16.38 -11.61
N ALA A 165 11.69 16.37 -12.89
CA ALA A 165 10.35 16.65 -13.41
C ALA A 165 10.17 15.96 -14.76
N GLN A 166 9.53 14.81 -14.74
CA GLN A 166 9.14 14.06 -15.94
C GLN A 166 7.64 14.18 -16.15
N LEU A 167 7.25 14.51 -17.36
CA LEU A 167 5.86 14.62 -17.80
C LEU A 167 5.56 13.47 -18.77
N ASP A 168 4.60 12.63 -18.39
CA ASP A 168 4.16 11.47 -19.16
C ASP A 168 2.75 11.70 -19.70
N PHE A 169 2.54 11.36 -20.96
CA PHE A 169 1.24 11.41 -21.66
C PHE A 169 0.92 10.03 -22.22
N GLY A 170 -0.12 9.38 -21.73
CA GLY A 170 -0.54 8.08 -22.23
C GLY A 170 -1.10 7.16 -21.18
N TYR A 171 -0.90 5.87 -21.36
CA TYR A 171 -1.47 4.80 -20.55
C TYR A 171 -0.43 4.25 -19.56
N ARG A 172 -0.12 5.06 -18.54
CA ARG A 172 0.75 4.70 -17.43
C ARG A 172 -0.08 4.17 -16.27
N ASP A 173 0.33 3.03 -15.70
CA ASP A 173 -0.25 2.52 -14.46
C ASP A 173 0.10 3.43 -13.28
N HIS A 174 -0.80 3.49 -12.31
CA HIS A 174 -0.63 4.20 -11.06
C HIS A 174 -0.91 3.26 -9.90
N TRP A 175 0.02 3.24 -8.94
CA TRP A 175 -0.10 2.45 -7.72
C TRP A 175 0.50 3.25 -6.56
N LEU A 176 -0.35 3.87 -5.75
CA LEU A 176 0.06 4.79 -4.69
C LEU A 176 0.08 4.09 -3.33
N SER A 177 0.92 3.06 -3.21
CA SER A 177 1.02 2.26 -1.99
C SER A 177 2.36 1.52 -1.92
N PRO A 178 2.90 1.26 -0.72
CA PRO A 178 3.99 0.30 -0.52
C PRO A 178 3.52 -1.16 -0.60
N MET A 179 2.20 -1.43 -0.55
CA MET A 179 1.64 -2.78 -0.67
C MET A 179 1.93 -3.38 -2.05
N THR A 180 2.01 -4.71 -2.11
CA THR A 180 2.26 -5.45 -3.34
C THR A 180 1.01 -6.13 -3.90
N ASP A 181 0.00 -6.35 -3.05
CA ASP A 181 -1.26 -7.01 -3.42
C ASP A 181 -2.50 -6.13 -3.20
N SER A 182 -2.47 -5.23 -2.25
CA SER A 182 -3.67 -4.58 -1.70
C SER A 182 -3.53 -3.06 -1.59
N SER A 183 -3.30 -2.34 -2.71
CA SER A 183 -3.39 -0.87 -2.67
C SER A 183 -4.82 -0.42 -2.42
N THR A 184 -5.02 0.44 -1.42
CA THR A 184 -6.36 0.90 -1.03
C THR A 184 -6.92 1.96 -1.98
N LEU A 185 -6.08 2.89 -2.48
CA LEU A 185 -6.56 4.02 -3.28
C LEU A 185 -6.61 3.72 -4.77
N ILE A 186 -5.49 3.31 -5.33
CA ILE A 186 -5.36 3.00 -6.76
C ILE A 186 -4.38 1.85 -6.97
N SER A 187 -4.77 0.91 -7.80
CA SER A 187 -4.07 -0.32 -8.15
C SER A 187 -4.17 -0.59 -9.66
N THR A 188 -3.75 -1.77 -10.08
CA THR A 188 -3.96 -2.29 -11.43
C THR A 188 -5.15 -3.25 -11.52
N GLU A 189 -6.10 -3.19 -10.59
CA GLU A 189 -7.32 -3.99 -10.65
C GLU A 189 -8.16 -3.61 -11.87
N ALA A 190 -8.46 -2.32 -12.01
CA ALA A 190 -9.13 -1.81 -13.19
C ALA A 190 -8.16 -1.63 -14.38
N PRO A 191 -8.64 -1.63 -15.62
CA PRO A 191 -7.83 -1.33 -16.81
C PRO A 191 -7.18 0.06 -16.72
N THR A 192 -5.96 0.16 -17.26
CA THR A 192 -5.19 1.42 -17.29
C THR A 192 -5.94 2.51 -18.04
N THR A 193 -6.00 3.70 -17.46
CA THR A 193 -6.63 4.88 -18.05
C THR A 193 -5.61 5.82 -18.73
N PRO A 194 -6.01 6.56 -19.77
CA PRO A 194 -5.12 7.57 -20.34
C PRO A 194 -4.92 8.72 -19.35
N SER A 195 -3.68 9.04 -19.03
CA SER A 195 -3.31 10.06 -18.05
C SER A 195 -2.29 11.06 -18.56
N VAL A 196 -2.27 12.22 -17.92
CA VAL A 196 -1.16 13.17 -17.92
C VAL A 196 -0.56 13.12 -16.54
N THR A 197 0.71 12.75 -16.44
CA THR A 197 1.40 12.54 -15.15
C THR A 197 2.65 13.41 -15.07
N LEU A 198 2.82 14.11 -13.96
CA LEU A 198 4.03 14.84 -13.61
C LEU A 198 4.64 14.21 -12.36
N SER A 199 5.87 13.75 -12.44
CA SER A 199 6.55 13.08 -11.32
C SER A 199 8.06 13.29 -11.37
N ASN A 200 8.73 13.01 -10.24
CA ASN A 200 10.17 12.80 -10.22
C ASN A 200 10.48 11.33 -9.90
N TYR A 201 11.58 10.82 -10.41
CA TYR A 201 12.09 9.50 -10.05
C TYR A 201 13.36 9.58 -9.18
N GLU A 202 14.13 10.64 -9.32
CA GLU A 202 15.26 10.92 -8.45
C GLU A 202 14.76 11.75 -7.26
N PRO A 203 15.01 11.30 -6.01
CA PRO A 203 14.60 12.03 -4.83
C PRO A 203 15.20 13.43 -4.78
N LEU A 204 14.38 14.44 -4.54
CA LEU A 204 14.81 15.82 -4.37
C LEU A 204 15.14 16.09 -2.91
N THR A 205 16.10 16.99 -2.67
CA THR A 205 16.50 17.43 -1.34
C THR A 205 17.15 16.33 -0.48
N ARG A 206 17.71 16.71 0.66
CA ARG A 206 18.28 15.77 1.65
C ARG A 206 17.24 14.92 2.37
N LEU A 207 15.97 15.31 2.27
CA LEU A 207 14.85 14.55 2.84
C LEU A 207 14.25 13.55 1.85
N GLY A 208 14.90 13.30 0.71
CA GLY A 208 14.40 12.33 -0.25
C GLY A 208 13.02 12.66 -0.82
N PHE A 209 12.72 13.95 -1.05
CA PHE A 209 11.38 14.35 -1.49
C PHE A 209 11.05 13.79 -2.87
N GLN A 210 9.93 13.08 -2.96
CA GLN A 210 9.36 12.60 -4.22
C GLN A 210 7.91 13.06 -4.33
N TYR A 211 7.44 13.22 -5.58
CA TYR A 211 6.06 13.55 -5.88
C TYR A 211 5.55 12.86 -7.13
N GLU A 212 4.24 12.74 -7.21
CA GLU A 212 3.52 12.35 -8.42
C GLU A 212 2.17 13.03 -8.44
N PHE A 213 1.83 13.65 -9.57
CA PHE A 213 0.51 14.17 -9.87
C PHE A 213 0.02 13.55 -11.16
N PHE A 214 -1.21 13.08 -11.19
CA PHE A 214 -1.80 12.65 -12.45
C PHE A 214 -3.24 13.12 -12.59
N LEU A 215 -3.63 13.31 -13.83
CA LEU A 215 -5.00 13.62 -14.25
C LEU A 215 -5.42 12.61 -15.30
N THR A 216 -6.52 11.92 -15.06
CA THR A 216 -7.07 10.93 -15.98
C THR A 216 -8.57 11.11 -16.15
N ARG A 217 -9.15 10.45 -17.16
CA ARG A 217 -10.57 10.35 -17.41
C ARG A 217 -11.01 8.91 -17.22
N LEU A 218 -12.02 8.71 -16.40
CA LEU A 218 -12.60 7.40 -16.14
C LEU A 218 -13.63 7.01 -17.22
N SER A 219 -14.05 5.77 -17.22
CA SER A 219 -15.11 5.25 -18.06
C SER A 219 -16.44 5.96 -17.80
N SER A 220 -17.38 5.86 -18.76
CA SER A 220 -18.71 6.46 -18.63
C SER A 220 -19.51 5.78 -17.55
N GLN A 221 -20.13 6.60 -16.68
CA GLN A 221 -21.04 6.13 -15.64
C GLN A 221 -22.24 7.08 -15.47
N GLN A 222 -23.26 6.61 -14.78
CA GLN A 222 -24.39 7.45 -14.39
C GLN A 222 -23.96 8.39 -13.26
N ILE A 223 -24.26 9.68 -13.44
CA ILE A 223 -23.97 10.76 -12.49
C ILE A 223 -25.28 11.42 -12.09
N ILE A 224 -25.50 11.56 -10.78
CA ILE A 224 -26.69 12.22 -10.21
C ILE A 224 -26.24 13.37 -9.34
N PHE A 225 -26.61 14.61 -9.70
CA PHE A 225 -26.22 15.79 -8.94
C PHE A 225 -27.34 16.83 -8.91
N ASN A 226 -27.76 17.25 -7.72
CA ASN A 226 -28.84 18.24 -7.51
C ASN A 226 -30.11 17.93 -8.32
N GLY A 227 -30.50 16.65 -8.37
CA GLY A 227 -31.67 16.17 -9.13
C GLY A 227 -31.47 16.05 -10.65
N ASN A 228 -30.32 16.47 -11.18
CA ASN A 228 -29.95 16.25 -12.57
C ASN A 228 -29.27 14.88 -12.72
N GLN A 229 -29.60 14.17 -13.80
CA GLN A 229 -28.98 12.89 -14.15
C GLN A 229 -28.33 13.00 -15.52
N ALA A 230 -27.14 12.43 -15.66
CA ALA A 230 -26.43 12.34 -16.93
C ALA A 230 -25.56 11.08 -16.98
N ILE A 231 -25.32 10.56 -18.17
CA ILE A 231 -24.22 9.62 -18.41
C ILE A 231 -23.02 10.46 -18.80
N GLY A 232 -21.92 10.30 -18.10
CA GLY A 232 -20.71 11.08 -18.33
C GLY A 232 -19.44 10.41 -17.84
N GLN A 233 -18.31 11.03 -18.17
CA GLN A 233 -16.99 10.52 -17.83
C GLN A 233 -16.37 11.40 -16.75
N PRO A 234 -16.31 10.95 -15.49
CA PRO A 234 -15.62 11.66 -14.42
C PRO A 234 -14.14 11.84 -14.74
N ARG A 235 -13.54 12.84 -14.11
CA ARG A 235 -12.10 13.02 -14.08
C ARG A 235 -11.58 12.58 -12.72
N LEU A 236 -10.44 11.91 -12.72
CA LEU A 236 -9.72 11.55 -11.51
C LEU A 236 -8.40 12.31 -11.47
N PHE A 237 -8.18 13.04 -10.39
CA PHE A 237 -6.90 13.64 -10.06
C PHE A 237 -6.28 12.88 -8.90
N GLY A 238 -5.01 12.48 -9.07
CA GLY A 238 -4.22 11.86 -8.02
C GLY A 238 -3.01 12.70 -7.66
N ALA A 239 -2.66 12.70 -6.39
CA ALA A 239 -1.46 13.34 -5.87
C ALA A 239 -0.78 12.45 -4.82
N GLN A 240 0.53 12.32 -4.92
CA GLN A 240 1.38 11.71 -3.91
C GLN A 240 2.55 12.64 -3.58
N PHE A 241 2.87 12.71 -2.29
CA PHE A 241 4.11 13.28 -1.78
C PHE A 241 4.75 12.29 -0.83
N SER A 242 6.06 12.15 -0.92
CA SER A 242 6.81 11.35 0.03
C SER A 242 8.14 11.97 0.40
N ILE A 243 8.63 11.60 1.57
CA ILE A 243 9.92 11.99 2.13
C ILE A 243 10.58 10.78 2.79
N GLU A 244 11.88 10.84 2.93
CA GLU A 244 12.69 9.90 3.70
C GLU A 244 13.46 10.68 4.78
N PRO A 245 12.83 10.90 5.96
CA PRO A 245 13.48 11.66 7.02
C PRO A 245 14.77 11.02 7.53
N PHE A 246 14.85 9.69 7.48
CA PHE A 246 16.01 8.88 7.83
C PHE A 246 16.14 7.73 6.84
N SER A 247 17.36 7.33 6.51
CA SER A 247 17.62 6.18 5.63
C SER A 247 16.80 4.96 6.05
N GLY A 248 16.08 4.37 5.10
CA GLY A 248 15.21 3.22 5.28
C GLY A 248 13.86 3.51 5.94
N TRP A 249 13.51 4.77 6.23
CA TRP A 249 12.17 5.14 6.69
C TRP A 249 11.54 6.18 5.79
N SER A 250 10.54 5.76 5.04
CA SER A 250 9.81 6.59 4.09
C SER A 250 8.41 6.87 4.58
N LEU A 251 7.98 8.11 4.44
CA LEU A 251 6.63 8.58 4.75
C LEU A 251 6.00 9.20 3.51
N GLY A 252 4.71 9.00 3.33
CA GLY A 252 3.99 9.62 2.22
C GLY A 252 2.54 9.94 2.54
N ILE A 253 2.00 10.83 1.73
CA ILE A 253 0.60 11.24 1.75
C ILE A 253 0.07 11.11 0.33
N ASN A 254 -1.05 10.42 0.18
CA ASN A 254 -1.76 10.30 -1.10
C ASN A 254 -3.12 10.95 -1.03
N ARG A 255 -3.58 11.42 -2.18
CA ARG A 255 -4.96 11.91 -2.33
C ARG A 255 -5.48 11.62 -3.72
N LEU A 256 -6.72 11.11 -3.80
CA LEU A 256 -7.51 10.98 -5.01
C LEU A 256 -8.73 11.90 -4.92
N LEU A 257 -9.10 12.48 -6.05
CA LEU A 257 -10.28 13.31 -6.21
C LEU A 257 -10.95 12.98 -7.54
N GLU A 258 -12.15 12.38 -7.48
CA GLU A 258 -13.04 12.19 -8.61
C GLU A 258 -13.99 13.39 -8.70
N TYR A 259 -14.09 14.03 -9.89
CA TYR A 259 -14.85 15.26 -10.07
C TYR A 259 -15.35 15.46 -11.50
N GLY A 260 -16.40 16.29 -11.66
CA GLY A 260 -16.95 16.65 -12.96
C GLY A 260 -17.66 15.48 -13.65
N GLY A 261 -17.64 15.46 -14.98
CA GLY A 261 -18.22 14.40 -15.80
C GLY A 261 -19.62 14.65 -16.32
N GLY A 262 -20.37 15.63 -15.81
CA GLY A 262 -21.72 15.93 -16.27
C GLY A 262 -22.69 16.30 -15.15
N ALA A 263 -24.00 16.27 -15.41
CA ALA A 263 -25.08 16.58 -14.46
C ALA A 263 -24.97 17.95 -13.77
N GLY A 264 -24.26 18.92 -14.40
CA GLY A 264 -24.04 20.24 -13.80
C GLY A 264 -22.86 20.31 -12.80
N LEU A 265 -22.10 19.22 -12.62
CA LEU A 265 -20.90 19.21 -11.79
C LEU A 265 -19.79 20.10 -12.38
N PRO A 266 -19.18 20.97 -11.56
CA PRO A 266 -18.06 21.79 -12.01
C PRO A 266 -16.83 20.93 -12.39
N SER A 267 -16.19 21.25 -13.51
CA SER A 267 -15.03 20.47 -14.03
C SER A 267 -13.82 21.35 -14.37
N SER A 268 -13.77 22.60 -13.88
CA SER A 268 -12.67 23.51 -14.17
C SER A 268 -11.42 23.22 -13.33
N ALA A 269 -10.25 23.70 -13.79
CA ALA A 269 -9.01 23.67 -13.00
C ALA A 269 -9.16 24.43 -11.66
N GLY A 270 -9.95 25.53 -11.64
CA GLY A 270 -10.26 26.27 -10.41
C GLY A 270 -11.05 25.42 -9.40
N THR A 271 -11.99 24.60 -9.89
CA THR A 271 -12.72 23.63 -9.05
C THR A 271 -11.77 22.59 -8.47
N LEU A 272 -10.89 22.02 -9.30
CA LEU A 272 -9.88 21.08 -8.85
C LEU A 272 -9.02 21.65 -7.72
N LEU A 273 -8.43 22.83 -7.92
CA LEU A 273 -7.58 23.48 -6.91
C LEU A 273 -8.36 23.77 -5.63
N ARG A 274 -9.58 24.30 -5.73
CA ARG A 274 -10.44 24.58 -4.57
C ARG A 274 -10.72 23.30 -3.80
N ASN A 275 -11.15 22.24 -4.47
CA ASN A 275 -11.48 20.96 -3.84
C ASN A 275 -10.25 20.27 -3.25
N PHE A 276 -9.09 20.48 -3.87
CA PHE A 276 -7.81 19.93 -3.35
C PHE A 276 -7.36 20.63 -2.06
N PHE A 277 -7.48 21.97 -1.97
CA PHE A 277 -7.02 22.72 -0.79
C PHE A 277 -8.09 22.95 0.28
N GLN A 278 -9.37 22.75 -0.06
CA GLN A 278 -10.49 22.90 0.87
C GLN A 278 -11.32 21.62 0.93
N PRO A 279 -10.80 20.55 1.53
CA PRO A 279 -11.45 19.24 1.52
C PRO A 279 -12.76 19.18 2.30
N SER A 280 -12.97 20.09 3.26
CA SER A 280 -14.23 20.23 4.01
C SER A 280 -15.14 21.26 3.35
N GLY A 281 -16.33 20.87 2.93
CA GLY A 281 -17.30 21.76 2.30
C GLY A 281 -17.63 21.36 0.86
N THR A 282 -17.26 22.18 -0.13
CA THR A 282 -17.64 21.93 -1.54
C THR A 282 -17.08 20.64 -2.13
N ALA A 283 -15.94 20.14 -1.65
CA ALA A 283 -15.38 18.88 -2.14
C ALA A 283 -16.22 17.65 -1.77
N GLN A 284 -16.88 17.67 -0.62
CA GLN A 284 -17.82 16.63 -0.20
C GLN A 284 -19.17 16.69 -0.95
N THR A 285 -19.49 17.86 -1.51
CA THR A 285 -20.77 18.09 -2.20
C THR A 285 -20.65 18.04 -3.71
N GLU A 286 -19.46 18.16 -4.29
CA GLU A 286 -19.21 18.27 -5.73
C GLU A 286 -18.29 17.18 -6.30
N GLY A 287 -17.85 16.21 -5.49
CA GLY A 287 -16.91 15.16 -5.92
C GLY A 287 -16.81 14.03 -4.91
N ASN A 288 -16.05 13.01 -5.26
CA ASN A 288 -15.66 11.89 -4.41
C ASN A 288 -14.17 12.00 -4.10
N GLN A 289 -13.77 11.74 -2.85
CA GLN A 289 -12.37 11.90 -2.45
C GLN A 289 -11.91 10.82 -1.50
N GLN A 290 -10.67 10.41 -1.69
CA GLN A 290 -9.96 9.49 -0.80
C GLN A 290 -8.59 10.06 -0.46
N ALA A 291 -8.10 9.79 0.73
CA ALA A 291 -6.75 10.17 1.15
C ALA A 291 -6.10 9.04 1.96
N SER A 292 -4.77 8.97 1.96
CA SER A 292 -4.05 8.04 2.83
C SER A 292 -2.72 8.59 3.31
N TYR A 293 -2.33 8.12 4.50
CA TYR A 293 -0.97 8.21 5.02
C TYR A 293 -0.29 6.86 4.83
N ILE A 294 0.93 6.87 4.35
CA ILE A 294 1.73 5.66 4.12
C ILE A 294 3.07 5.76 4.82
N SER A 295 3.55 4.65 5.32
CA SER A 295 4.87 4.53 5.94
C SER A 295 5.50 3.21 5.52
N ARG A 296 6.79 3.21 5.21
CA ARG A 296 7.61 2.02 5.00
C ARG A 296 8.89 2.14 5.79
N PHE A 297 9.19 1.11 6.55
CA PHE A 297 10.40 1.02 7.35
C PHE A 297 11.19 -0.24 6.99
N ILE A 298 12.47 -0.08 6.65
CA ILE A 298 13.39 -1.16 6.31
C ILE A 298 14.29 -1.43 7.49
N VAL A 299 14.38 -2.69 7.91
CA VAL A 299 15.25 -3.16 8.98
C VAL A 299 16.39 -3.96 8.34
N PRO A 300 17.63 -3.44 8.35
CA PRO A 300 18.81 -4.09 7.79
C PRO A 300 19.40 -5.10 8.79
N ALA A 301 18.61 -6.11 9.19
CA ALA A 301 19.05 -7.19 10.06
C ALA A 301 19.76 -8.30 9.27
N LYS A 302 20.27 -9.35 9.93
CA LYS A 302 20.81 -10.56 9.28
C LYS A 302 19.84 -11.16 8.26
N THR A 303 18.54 -11.09 8.54
CA THR A 303 17.46 -11.31 7.58
C THR A 303 16.77 -9.95 7.39
N PRO A 304 17.13 -9.18 6.35
CA PRO A 304 16.55 -7.86 6.12
C PRO A 304 15.07 -7.99 5.81
N PHE A 305 14.28 -7.03 6.28
CA PHE A 305 12.85 -6.98 6.00
C PHE A 305 12.31 -5.56 5.97
N ALA A 306 11.18 -5.38 5.33
CA ALA A 306 10.43 -4.13 5.33
C ALA A 306 9.07 -4.32 6.00
N VAL A 307 8.67 -3.36 6.83
CA VAL A 307 7.31 -3.26 7.37
C VAL A 307 6.68 -1.99 6.78
N TYR A 308 5.45 -2.10 6.34
CA TYR A 308 4.77 -0.97 5.73
C TYR A 308 3.30 -0.91 6.11
N VAL A 309 2.78 0.30 6.12
CA VAL A 309 1.42 0.62 6.56
C VAL A 309 0.81 1.62 5.60
N GLN A 310 -0.45 1.44 5.28
CA GLN A 310 -1.31 2.44 4.66
C GLN A 310 -2.56 2.63 5.52
N TYR A 311 -2.81 3.86 5.96
CA TYR A 311 -4.03 4.27 6.66
C TYR A 311 -4.78 5.26 5.79
N ALA A 312 -6.01 4.94 5.40
CA ALA A 312 -6.78 5.68 4.42
C ALA A 312 -8.20 6.00 4.92
N GLY A 313 -8.85 6.97 4.29
CA GLY A 313 -10.24 7.31 4.50
C GLY A 313 -10.88 7.98 3.29
N GLU A 314 -12.20 7.82 3.17
CA GLU A 314 -13.00 8.47 2.12
C GLU A 314 -13.55 9.82 2.57
N ASP A 315 -13.84 9.96 3.87
CA ASP A 315 -14.45 11.15 4.45
C ASP A 315 -13.61 11.76 5.55
N ASN A 316 -13.99 12.96 5.99
CA ASN A 316 -13.43 13.58 7.18
C ASN A 316 -14.25 13.19 8.42
N SER A 317 -13.58 12.76 9.47
CA SER A 317 -14.19 12.51 10.76
C SER A 317 -14.31 13.83 11.53
N ASN A 318 -15.55 14.16 11.96
CA ASN A 318 -15.86 15.17 12.99
C ASN A 318 -15.03 16.48 12.98
N GLY A 319 -14.97 17.15 11.83
CA GLY A 319 -14.54 18.58 11.76
C GLY A 319 -13.03 18.81 11.67
N GLY A 320 -12.21 17.77 11.55
CA GLY A 320 -10.77 17.90 11.31
C GLY A 320 -10.36 17.32 9.95
N SER A 321 -9.85 18.14 9.04
CA SER A 321 -9.42 17.69 7.71
C SER A 321 -8.27 16.68 7.70
N TYR A 322 -7.61 16.44 8.83
CA TYR A 322 -6.56 15.44 9.03
C TYR A 322 -7.07 14.13 9.66
N LEU A 323 -8.29 14.11 10.18
CA LEU A 323 -8.92 12.91 10.72
C LEU A 323 -9.72 12.25 9.59
N LEU A 324 -9.21 11.12 9.11
CA LEU A 324 -9.85 10.37 8.05
C LEU A 324 -11.03 9.57 8.61
N GLY A 325 -12.21 9.77 8.01
CA GLY A 325 -13.43 9.00 8.29
C GLY A 325 -13.54 7.77 7.40
N SER A 326 -14.48 6.87 7.70
CA SER A 326 -14.64 5.59 7.00
C SER A 326 -13.30 4.90 6.73
N PRO A 327 -12.56 4.50 7.79
CA PRO A 327 -11.16 4.12 7.66
C PRO A 327 -10.97 2.85 6.85
N ALA A 328 -9.86 2.81 6.11
CA ALA A 328 -9.27 1.59 5.57
C ALA A 328 -7.80 1.51 6.01
N THR A 329 -7.34 0.31 6.29
CA THR A 329 -5.98 0.09 6.78
C THR A 329 -5.38 -1.12 6.10
N SER A 330 -4.16 -0.97 5.62
CA SER A 330 -3.35 -2.08 5.11
C SER A 330 -2.02 -2.12 5.84
N VAL A 331 -1.57 -3.32 6.17
CA VAL A 331 -0.29 -3.59 6.82
C VAL A 331 0.40 -4.71 6.06
N GLY A 332 1.69 -4.58 5.84
CA GLY A 332 2.49 -5.61 5.20
C GLY A 332 3.86 -5.77 5.82
N ILE A 333 4.39 -6.97 5.68
CA ILE A 333 5.78 -7.30 5.98
C ILE A 333 6.36 -8.08 4.81
N ASP A 334 7.55 -7.69 4.40
CA ASP A 334 8.27 -8.31 3.29
C ASP A 334 9.67 -8.72 3.71
N PHE A 335 9.97 -9.99 3.54
CA PHE A 335 11.28 -10.59 3.73
C PHE A 335 11.88 -10.91 2.36
N PRO A 336 12.76 -10.06 1.82
CA PRO A 336 13.34 -10.30 0.50
C PRO A 336 14.20 -11.55 0.44
N ARG A 337 14.69 -12.05 1.59
CA ARG A 337 15.54 -13.23 1.66
C ARG A 337 15.47 -13.89 3.04
N ILE A 338 15.02 -15.14 3.07
CA ILE A 338 14.98 -16.00 4.25
C ILE A 338 15.79 -17.26 3.93
N PHE A 339 16.65 -17.71 4.83
CA PHE A 339 17.47 -18.93 4.64
C PHE A 339 18.11 -19.02 3.25
N ARG A 340 18.54 -17.88 2.68
CA ARG A 340 19.25 -17.74 1.40
C ARG A 340 18.40 -17.91 0.13
N TYR A 341 17.44 -18.82 0.09
CA TYR A 341 16.71 -19.23 -1.11
C TYR A 341 15.20 -18.98 -1.08
N PHE A 342 14.72 -18.42 0.01
CA PHE A 342 13.30 -18.12 0.18
C PHE A 342 13.09 -16.62 0.29
N ASP A 343 11.96 -16.17 -0.15
CA ASP A 343 11.40 -14.87 0.16
C ASP A 343 9.95 -15.03 0.61
N ALA A 344 9.43 -14.07 1.37
CA ALA A 344 8.05 -14.11 1.83
C ALA A 344 7.47 -12.72 1.99
N THR A 345 6.20 -12.56 1.65
CA THR A 345 5.43 -11.35 1.88
C THR A 345 4.11 -11.72 2.51
N TYR A 346 3.71 -11.00 3.55
CA TYR A 346 2.38 -11.11 4.13
C TYR A 346 1.74 -9.74 4.18
N GLU A 347 0.50 -9.63 3.70
CA GLU A 347 -0.29 -8.40 3.72
C GLU A 347 -1.69 -8.67 4.27
N ILE A 348 -2.21 -7.72 5.02
CA ILE A 348 -3.58 -7.68 5.50
C ILE A 348 -4.16 -6.30 5.23
N SER A 349 -5.37 -6.25 4.68
CA SER A 349 -6.12 -5.02 4.46
C SER A 349 -7.52 -5.15 5.01
N GLU A 350 -8.03 -4.07 5.59
CA GLU A 350 -9.40 -3.99 6.09
C GLU A 350 -9.97 -2.61 5.75
N TRP A 351 -11.18 -2.56 5.23
CA TRP A 351 -11.90 -1.30 4.97
C TRP A 351 -13.32 -1.37 5.49
N SER A 352 -13.82 -0.20 5.92
CA SER A 352 -15.18 -0.06 6.43
C SER A 352 -16.21 -0.12 5.31
N ASN A 353 -17.50 -0.23 5.69
CA ASN A 353 -18.59 -0.09 4.73
C ASN A 353 -18.52 1.25 4.01
N ILE A 354 -19.12 1.32 2.82
CA ILE A 354 -19.23 2.45 1.89
C ILE A 354 -17.98 2.78 1.05
N TRP A 355 -16.86 2.09 1.24
CA TRP A 355 -15.71 2.27 0.36
C TRP A 355 -16.04 1.95 -1.11
N TYR A 356 -15.56 2.84 -2.00
CA TYR A 356 -15.69 2.79 -3.46
C TYR A 356 -17.12 2.94 -3.99
N VAL A 357 -18.09 3.30 -3.15
CA VAL A 357 -19.45 3.65 -3.57
C VAL A 357 -19.72 5.13 -3.27
N HIS A 358 -20.51 5.80 -4.10
CA HIS A 358 -20.77 7.21 -3.93
C HIS A 358 -22.19 7.59 -4.40
N ASN A 359 -22.81 8.60 -3.77
CA ASN A 359 -24.16 9.04 -4.09
C ASN A 359 -24.23 9.85 -5.40
N ILE A 360 -23.16 10.50 -5.83
CA ILE A 360 -23.09 11.26 -7.07
C ILE A 360 -22.70 10.34 -8.22
N TYR A 361 -21.62 9.58 -8.06
CA TYR A 361 -21.07 8.67 -9.05
C TYR A 361 -21.62 7.27 -8.80
N GLN A 362 -22.60 6.83 -9.60
CA GLN A 362 -23.34 5.61 -9.29
C GLN A 362 -22.54 4.32 -9.43
N SER A 363 -21.46 4.34 -10.20
CA SER A 363 -20.49 3.24 -10.25
C SER A 363 -19.41 3.36 -9.16
N GLY A 364 -19.41 4.46 -8.42
CA GLY A 364 -18.36 4.75 -7.44
C GLY A 364 -17.00 5.06 -8.10
N MET A 365 -15.91 4.86 -7.34
CA MET A 365 -14.55 5.11 -7.82
C MET A 365 -14.04 3.91 -8.64
N THR A 366 -14.53 3.81 -9.88
CA THR A 366 -14.31 2.68 -10.78
C THR A 366 -13.88 3.11 -12.19
N ASN A 367 -13.24 2.20 -12.91
CA ASN A 367 -13.04 2.29 -14.35
C ASN A 367 -13.52 0.99 -15.01
N ASP A 368 -14.41 1.08 -16.01
CA ASP A 368 -15.08 -0.07 -16.65
C ASP A 368 -15.74 -1.03 -15.65
N HIS A 369 -16.42 -0.44 -14.65
CA HIS A 369 -17.11 -1.13 -13.55
C HIS A 369 -16.19 -1.85 -12.55
N LEU A 370 -14.89 -1.78 -12.70
CA LEU A 370 -13.91 -2.36 -11.79
C LEU A 370 -13.36 -1.27 -10.85
N VAL A 371 -13.20 -1.62 -9.59
CA VAL A 371 -12.70 -0.72 -8.55
C VAL A 371 -11.27 -0.30 -8.85
N LEU A 372 -10.96 0.99 -8.67
CA LEU A 372 -9.60 1.48 -8.87
C LEU A 372 -8.63 1.05 -7.76
N GLY A 373 -9.14 0.70 -6.59
CA GLY A 373 -8.35 0.40 -5.39
C GLY A 373 -8.14 -1.10 -5.14
N ASN A 374 -8.53 -1.56 -3.96
CA ASN A 374 -8.30 -2.95 -3.54
C ASN A 374 -9.14 -3.94 -4.34
N TRP A 375 -8.50 -4.96 -4.91
CA TRP A 375 -9.12 -6.03 -5.69
C TRP A 375 -10.31 -6.72 -4.99
N GLY A 376 -10.23 -6.85 -3.66
CA GLY A 376 -11.30 -7.48 -2.88
C GLY A 376 -12.62 -6.72 -2.91
N ALA A 377 -12.63 -5.46 -3.31
CA ALA A 377 -13.85 -4.68 -3.44
C ALA A 377 -14.64 -5.01 -4.73
N ASP A 378 -14.01 -5.65 -5.69
CA ASP A 378 -14.71 -6.23 -6.86
C ASP A 378 -15.31 -7.61 -6.55
N GLN A 379 -14.94 -8.21 -5.42
CA GLN A 379 -15.51 -9.46 -4.92
C GLN A 379 -16.78 -9.20 -4.08
N ARG A 380 -17.71 -8.44 -4.64
CA ARG A 380 -19.04 -8.14 -4.08
C ARG A 380 -19.97 -7.71 -5.21
N ASN A 381 -21.29 -7.72 -4.95
CA ASN A 381 -22.24 -7.22 -5.92
C ASN A 381 -21.96 -5.77 -6.27
N PHE A 382 -22.02 -5.42 -7.54
CA PHE A 382 -21.80 -4.07 -8.02
C PHE A 382 -22.69 -3.06 -7.30
N GLY A 383 -22.09 -1.99 -6.77
CA GLY A 383 -22.80 -0.96 -6.00
C GLY A 383 -23.08 -1.32 -4.54
N ASP A 384 -22.76 -2.55 -4.09
CA ASP A 384 -22.84 -2.89 -2.68
C ASP A 384 -21.68 -2.22 -1.90
N GLY A 385 -22.01 -1.49 -0.84
CA GLY A 385 -21.06 -0.76 -0.02
C GLY A 385 -20.47 -1.58 1.12
N VAL A 386 -20.54 -2.90 1.10
CA VAL A 386 -20.03 -3.75 2.18
C VAL A 386 -18.52 -3.60 2.34
N GLY A 387 -18.05 -3.43 3.57
CA GLY A 387 -16.63 -3.48 3.92
C GLY A 387 -16.11 -4.92 3.92
N ALA A 388 -14.78 -5.07 3.89
CA ALA A 388 -14.19 -6.40 3.91
C ALA A 388 -12.79 -6.40 4.55
N ARG A 389 -12.29 -7.61 4.77
CA ARG A 389 -10.90 -7.88 5.14
C ARG A 389 -10.29 -8.85 4.13
N SER A 390 -9.17 -8.46 3.53
CA SER A 390 -8.37 -9.34 2.69
C SER A 390 -7.03 -9.66 3.36
N GLN A 391 -6.49 -10.84 3.06
CA GLN A 391 -5.15 -11.25 3.46
C GLN A 391 -4.47 -11.94 2.29
N MET A 392 -3.17 -11.74 2.17
CA MET A 392 -2.31 -12.40 1.20
C MET A 392 -1.03 -12.90 1.86
N LEU A 393 -0.69 -14.15 1.62
CA LEU A 393 0.62 -14.72 1.90
C LEU A 393 1.26 -15.18 0.59
N ARG A 394 2.45 -14.70 0.30
CA ARG A 394 3.28 -15.14 -0.82
C ARG A 394 4.59 -15.68 -0.29
N VAL A 395 5.03 -16.83 -0.81
CA VAL A 395 6.32 -17.45 -0.51
C VAL A 395 6.98 -17.81 -1.83
N GLY A 396 8.17 -17.29 -2.05
CA GLY A 396 9.04 -17.64 -3.17
C GLY A 396 10.14 -18.59 -2.75
N TRP A 397 10.55 -19.45 -3.65
CA TRP A 397 11.64 -20.41 -3.45
C TRP A 397 12.46 -20.60 -4.73
N GLU A 398 13.78 -20.52 -4.59
CA GLU A 398 14.74 -20.89 -5.62
C GLU A 398 15.17 -22.36 -5.39
N PRO A 399 14.54 -23.35 -6.06
CA PRO A 399 14.83 -24.76 -5.81
C PRO A 399 16.20 -25.17 -6.35
N PRO A 400 16.81 -26.27 -5.80
CA PRO A 400 18.12 -26.75 -6.25
C PRO A 400 18.14 -27.31 -7.68
N PHE A 401 16.98 -27.63 -8.24
CA PHE A 401 16.83 -28.08 -9.63
C PHE A 401 16.64 -26.91 -10.63
N GLY A 402 16.79 -25.66 -10.17
CA GLY A 402 16.67 -24.45 -10.97
C GLY A 402 15.25 -23.92 -11.09
N GLY A 403 15.14 -22.69 -11.59
CA GLY A 403 13.87 -22.00 -11.71
C GLY A 403 13.48 -21.24 -10.43
N TYR A 404 12.28 -20.71 -10.44
CA TYR A 404 11.67 -20.02 -9.31
C TYR A 404 10.25 -20.56 -9.10
N LEU A 405 9.95 -20.96 -7.89
CA LEU A 405 8.64 -21.44 -7.47
C LEU A 405 8.01 -20.40 -6.55
N GLU A 406 6.80 -19.97 -6.86
CA GLU A 406 6.00 -19.07 -6.02
C GLU A 406 4.69 -19.75 -5.61
N ALA A 407 4.42 -19.76 -4.33
CA ALA A 407 3.11 -20.11 -3.77
C ALA A 407 2.47 -18.87 -3.21
N ARG A 408 1.19 -18.62 -3.55
CA ARG A 408 0.42 -17.49 -3.04
C ARG A 408 -0.95 -17.96 -2.58
N ALA A 409 -1.36 -17.48 -1.43
CA ALA A 409 -2.68 -17.70 -0.88
C ALA A 409 -3.34 -16.35 -0.57
N ARG A 410 -4.59 -16.18 -0.97
CA ARG A 410 -5.42 -15.02 -0.63
C ARG A 410 -6.70 -15.46 0.06
N THR A 411 -7.19 -14.62 0.94
CA THR A 411 -8.52 -14.76 1.53
C THR A 411 -9.21 -13.42 1.58
N LEU A 412 -10.53 -13.42 1.43
CA LEU A 412 -11.37 -12.25 1.61
C LEU A 412 -12.61 -12.62 2.42
N GLN A 413 -12.92 -11.79 3.38
CA GLN A 413 -14.14 -11.87 4.17
C GLN A 413 -14.91 -10.56 4.07
N ASN A 414 -16.01 -10.56 3.36
CA ASN A 414 -16.94 -9.45 3.36
C ASN A 414 -17.62 -9.36 4.73
N GLN A 415 -17.77 -8.13 5.23
CA GLN A 415 -18.51 -7.88 6.46
C GLN A 415 -20.00 -8.05 6.21
N THR A 416 -20.77 -8.32 7.25
CA THR A 416 -22.23 -8.30 7.14
C THR A 416 -22.66 -6.85 6.89
N TYR A 417 -23.38 -6.61 5.80
CA TYR A 417 -23.95 -5.30 5.51
C TYR A 417 -25.12 -5.03 6.45
N TYR A 418 -24.99 -4.00 7.26
CA TYR A 418 -26.03 -3.48 8.12
C TYR A 418 -26.63 -2.27 7.43
N GLY A 419 -27.79 -2.47 6.80
CA GLY A 419 -28.21 -1.67 5.70
C GLY A 419 -28.82 -0.31 5.90
N GLY A 420 -29.06 0.32 4.79
CA GLY A 420 -29.92 1.47 4.50
C GLY A 420 -29.32 2.83 4.78
N ASP A 421 -28.56 2.96 5.80
CA ASP A 421 -27.78 4.12 6.20
C ASP A 421 -26.63 3.55 7.04
N ASN A 422 -25.41 3.87 6.68
CA ASN A 422 -24.16 3.42 7.30
C ASN A 422 -24.12 3.50 8.83
N ARG A 423 -25.09 4.13 9.40
CA ARG A 423 -25.22 4.44 10.83
C ARG A 423 -26.15 3.47 11.56
N THR A 424 -26.82 2.57 10.84
CA THR A 424 -27.64 1.52 11.46
C THR A 424 -26.94 0.19 11.29
N PHE A 425 -26.33 -0.29 12.33
CA PHE A 425 -25.74 -1.63 12.42
C PHE A 425 -26.81 -2.75 12.57
N VAL A 426 -27.96 -2.58 11.99
CA VAL A 426 -29.01 -3.58 11.98
C VAL A 426 -28.93 -4.32 10.64
N PRO A 427 -28.82 -5.66 10.64
CA PRO A 427 -28.86 -6.44 9.40
C PRO A 427 -30.08 -6.07 8.58
N THR A 428 -29.87 -5.65 7.32
CA THR A 428 -31.00 -5.42 6.42
C THR A 428 -31.61 -6.77 6.08
N PRO A 429 -32.91 -6.96 6.25
CA PRO A 429 -33.57 -8.13 5.71
C PRO A 429 -33.31 -8.20 4.21
N GLY A 430 -32.64 -9.27 3.74
CA GLY A 430 -32.27 -9.45 2.33
C GLY A 430 -30.83 -9.05 1.98
N ALA A 431 -29.97 -8.75 2.97
CA ALA A 431 -28.53 -8.62 2.74
C ALA A 431 -27.98 -9.88 2.04
N PHE A 432 -27.14 -9.68 1.02
CA PHE A 432 -26.56 -10.78 0.27
C PHE A 432 -25.62 -11.60 1.18
N PRO A 433 -25.78 -12.93 1.26
CA PRO A 433 -24.96 -13.77 2.13
C PRO A 433 -23.63 -14.11 1.44
N TYR A 434 -22.66 -13.21 1.50
CA TYR A 434 -21.33 -13.46 0.94
C TYR A 434 -20.64 -14.64 1.63
N HIS A 435 -20.10 -15.55 0.82
CA HIS A 435 -19.20 -16.60 1.26
C HIS A 435 -17.78 -16.07 1.43
N HIS A 436 -16.94 -16.77 2.17
CA HIS A 436 -15.52 -16.48 2.25
C HIS A 436 -14.87 -16.79 0.90
N TYR A 437 -14.27 -15.77 0.28
CA TYR A 437 -13.38 -15.94 -0.86
C TYR A 437 -12.04 -16.50 -0.39
N TYR A 438 -11.49 -17.41 -1.15
CA TYR A 438 -10.09 -17.81 -1.04
C TYR A 438 -9.57 -18.27 -2.39
N ASP A 439 -8.30 -17.98 -2.65
CA ASP A 439 -7.55 -18.54 -3.75
C ASP A 439 -6.18 -19.07 -3.28
N PHE A 440 -5.69 -20.04 -4.03
CA PHE A 440 -4.34 -20.54 -3.91
C PHE A 440 -3.75 -20.69 -5.29
N SER A 441 -2.56 -20.12 -5.52
CA SER A 441 -1.80 -20.31 -6.75
C SER A 441 -0.42 -20.90 -6.47
N LEU A 442 0.02 -21.76 -7.39
CA LEU A 442 1.37 -22.30 -7.43
C LEU A 442 1.92 -22.06 -8.83
N ARG A 443 3.00 -21.27 -8.92
CA ARG A 443 3.62 -20.84 -10.15
C ARG A 443 5.06 -21.29 -10.19
N TYR A 444 5.49 -21.92 -11.29
CA TYR A 444 6.86 -22.26 -11.54
C TYR A 444 7.33 -21.62 -12.84
N SER A 445 8.51 -21.02 -12.83
CA SER A 445 9.15 -20.41 -13.99
C SER A 445 10.61 -20.82 -14.09
N ARG A 446 11.11 -20.98 -15.32
CA ARG A 446 12.49 -21.37 -15.59
C ARG A 446 13.02 -20.64 -16.83
N PRO A 447 14.28 -20.15 -16.81
CA PRO A 447 14.96 -19.67 -18.01
C PRO A 447 15.18 -20.81 -19.00
N TRP A 448 14.92 -20.54 -20.28
CA TRP A 448 15.13 -21.48 -21.38
C TRP A 448 15.48 -20.74 -22.67
N ASN A 449 16.73 -20.89 -23.16
CA ASN A 449 17.21 -20.28 -24.41
C ASN A 449 16.90 -18.76 -24.55
N GLY A 450 17.14 -17.97 -23.51
CA GLY A 450 16.87 -16.52 -23.51
C GLY A 450 15.41 -16.14 -23.31
N LEU A 451 14.56 -17.11 -23.06
CA LEU A 451 13.15 -16.94 -22.68
C LEU A 451 12.93 -17.38 -21.23
N VAL A 452 11.86 -17.00 -20.62
CA VAL A 452 11.30 -17.65 -19.42
C VAL A 452 10.09 -18.47 -19.83
N VAL A 453 10.09 -19.74 -19.48
CA VAL A 453 8.94 -20.63 -19.68
C VAL A 453 8.42 -21.07 -18.32
N GLY A 454 7.12 -21.26 -18.21
CA GLY A 454 6.55 -21.68 -16.94
C GLY A 454 5.07 -22.03 -17.01
N GLY A 455 4.53 -22.30 -15.85
CA GLY A 455 3.11 -22.58 -15.68
C GLY A 455 2.63 -22.15 -14.30
N GLU A 456 1.34 -21.97 -14.20
CA GLU A 456 0.65 -21.60 -12.97
C GLU A 456 -0.63 -22.45 -12.84
N ALA A 457 -0.85 -22.95 -11.64
CA ALA A 457 -2.10 -23.56 -11.22
C ALA A 457 -2.74 -22.64 -10.17
N LEU A 458 -3.94 -22.14 -10.45
CA LEU A 458 -4.76 -21.34 -9.57
C LEU A 458 -6.06 -22.08 -9.29
N GLY A 459 -6.52 -22.05 -8.06
CA GLY A 459 -7.84 -22.56 -7.69
C GLY A 459 -8.37 -21.91 -6.44
N GLY A 460 -9.69 -21.81 -6.33
CA GLY A 460 -10.30 -21.12 -5.22
C GLY A 460 -11.83 -21.24 -5.20
N ARG A 461 -12.40 -20.38 -4.36
CA ARG A 461 -13.84 -20.21 -4.24
C ARG A 461 -14.16 -18.71 -4.20
N ASP A 462 -15.14 -18.29 -4.99
CA ASP A 462 -15.62 -16.91 -5.02
C ASP A 462 -16.56 -16.57 -3.84
N VAL A 463 -17.01 -15.33 -3.79
CA VAL A 463 -17.93 -14.83 -2.75
C VAL A 463 -19.35 -15.36 -2.87
N ASP A 464 -19.72 -15.94 -3.99
CA ASP A 464 -21.01 -16.63 -4.23
C ASP A 464 -20.94 -18.10 -3.81
N GLY A 465 -19.76 -18.58 -3.43
CA GLY A 465 -19.50 -19.95 -3.01
C GLY A 465 -19.18 -20.91 -4.16
N ASN A 466 -18.98 -20.41 -5.40
CA ASN A 466 -18.64 -21.24 -6.55
C ASN A 466 -17.12 -21.52 -6.57
N ALA A 467 -16.75 -22.73 -6.95
CA ALA A 467 -15.36 -23.08 -7.16
C ALA A 467 -14.88 -22.61 -8.54
N PHE A 468 -13.66 -22.12 -8.61
CA PHE A 468 -12.99 -21.81 -9.86
C PHE A 468 -11.58 -22.41 -9.91
N SER A 469 -11.08 -22.66 -11.10
CA SER A 469 -9.70 -23.07 -11.33
C SER A 469 -9.18 -22.60 -12.68
N ARG A 470 -7.87 -22.35 -12.75
CA ARG A 470 -7.15 -21.94 -13.95
C ARG A 470 -5.80 -22.63 -13.99
N PHE A 471 -5.49 -23.28 -15.11
CA PHE A 471 -4.17 -23.83 -15.40
C PHE A 471 -3.61 -23.09 -16.60
N SER A 472 -2.48 -22.42 -16.44
CA SER A 472 -1.86 -21.62 -17.48
C SER A 472 -0.44 -22.05 -17.77
N GLY A 473 -0.04 -21.98 -19.04
CA GLY A 473 1.33 -22.08 -19.49
C GLY A 473 1.74 -20.78 -20.15
N PHE A 474 2.98 -20.32 -19.90
CA PHE A 474 3.44 -19.06 -20.44
C PHE A 474 4.85 -19.12 -20.98
N VAL A 475 5.11 -18.20 -21.93
CA VAL A 475 6.44 -17.91 -22.47
C VAL A 475 6.63 -16.40 -22.40
N ARG A 476 7.77 -15.94 -21.86
CA ARG A 476 8.15 -14.53 -21.78
C ARG A 476 9.49 -14.28 -22.43
N TYR A 477 9.59 -13.15 -23.13
CA TYR A 477 10.83 -12.69 -23.72
C TYR A 477 11.72 -12.01 -22.68
N GLY A 478 13.03 -12.22 -22.81
CA GLY A 478 14.01 -11.47 -22.05
C GLY A 478 14.20 -11.96 -20.64
N GLY A 479 14.00 -13.23 -20.40
CA GLY A 479 14.19 -13.86 -19.12
C GLY A 479 15.64 -13.96 -18.69
N ASP A 480 16.15 -12.92 -18.06
CA ASP A 480 17.36 -12.99 -17.25
C ASP A 480 17.10 -13.30 -15.78
N ALA A 481 15.90 -13.75 -15.47
CA ALA A 481 15.62 -14.43 -14.20
C ALA A 481 16.38 -15.74 -14.15
N ARG A 482 17.69 -15.68 -14.26
CA ARG A 482 18.57 -16.83 -14.10
C ARG A 482 18.58 -17.24 -12.65
N THR A 483 18.43 -18.49 -12.47
CA THR A 483 18.31 -19.16 -11.19
C THR A 483 19.67 -19.70 -10.74
N ARG A 484 19.67 -20.38 -9.63
CA ARG A 484 20.80 -21.02 -8.96
C ARG A 484 21.78 -21.79 -9.88
N ASP A 485 21.31 -22.31 -11.03
CA ASP A 485 22.11 -23.13 -11.96
C ASP A 485 23.11 -22.35 -12.83
N ASP A 486 23.10 -21.03 -12.80
CA ASP A 486 23.88 -20.21 -13.74
C ASP A 486 25.35 -20.02 -13.36
N GLY A 487 25.83 -20.70 -12.33
CA GLY A 487 27.20 -20.50 -11.82
C GLY A 487 27.42 -19.09 -11.24
N ALA A 488 26.36 -18.29 -11.10
CA ALA A 488 26.41 -17.00 -10.44
C ALA A 488 26.57 -17.13 -8.92
N TYR A 489 26.30 -18.30 -8.38
CA TYR A 489 26.58 -18.69 -7.02
C TYR A 489 27.80 -19.59 -6.99
N SER A 490 29.01 -19.03 -6.94
CA SER A 490 30.11 -19.76 -6.35
C SER A 490 29.83 -19.92 -4.84
N ASP A 491 30.22 -21.04 -4.25
CA ASP A 491 30.04 -21.21 -2.79
C ASP A 491 30.78 -20.12 -1.97
N ASP A 492 31.81 -19.49 -2.57
CA ASP A 492 32.57 -18.38 -1.99
C ASP A 492 31.83 -17.02 -2.06
N ASP A 493 30.94 -16.82 -3.06
CA ASP A 493 30.08 -15.61 -3.16
C ASP A 493 28.82 -15.70 -2.26
N ALA A 494 28.67 -16.82 -1.60
CA ALA A 494 27.45 -17.24 -0.93
C ALA A 494 27.37 -16.83 0.54
N GLU A 495 28.49 -16.47 1.15
CA GLU A 495 28.42 -15.78 2.44
C GLU A 495 28.07 -14.31 2.17
N PRO A 496 27.00 -13.79 2.78
CA PRO A 496 26.85 -12.33 2.84
C PRO A 496 28.18 -11.86 3.42
N HIS A 497 28.93 -11.06 2.69
CA HIS A 497 29.94 -10.25 3.37
C HIS A 497 29.24 -9.69 4.59
N ASP A 498 29.85 -9.81 5.75
CA ASP A 498 29.38 -9.25 7.00
C ASP A 498 29.21 -7.75 6.73
N VAL A 499 28.09 -7.39 6.10
CA VAL A 499 27.67 -6.02 6.01
C VAL A 499 27.49 -5.69 7.48
N ASP A 500 28.36 -4.84 7.97
CA ASP A 500 28.28 -4.32 9.30
C ASP A 500 26.83 -4.00 9.58
N HIS A 501 26.11 -4.91 10.23
CA HIS A 501 24.70 -4.74 10.61
C HIS A 501 24.63 -3.69 11.70
N HIS A 502 25.24 -2.51 11.42
CA HIS A 502 25.41 -1.43 12.36
C HIS A 502 24.06 -1.05 12.92
N GLY A 503 23.79 -1.57 14.12
CA GLY A 503 22.78 -1.07 15.00
C GLY A 503 21.34 -1.54 14.75
N ALA A 504 21.09 -2.63 14.04
CA ALA A 504 19.76 -3.24 14.06
C ALA A 504 19.60 -4.12 15.32
N GLU A 505 18.53 -3.87 16.07
CA GLU A 505 18.20 -4.53 17.35
C GLU A 505 16.79 -5.11 17.22
N VAL A 506 16.64 -6.40 17.46
CA VAL A 506 15.33 -7.05 17.60
C VAL A 506 15.03 -7.22 19.08
N PHE A 507 13.79 -7.03 19.50
CA PHE A 507 13.41 -7.12 20.89
C PHE A 507 12.02 -7.72 21.08
N VAL A 508 11.78 -8.26 22.26
CA VAL A 508 10.46 -8.68 22.74
C VAL A 508 10.15 -7.99 24.07
N ASP A 509 8.88 -7.69 24.28
CA ASP A 509 8.37 -6.96 25.44
C ASP A 509 7.33 -7.79 26.18
N ALA A 510 7.32 -7.68 27.51
CA ALA A 510 6.26 -8.21 28.34
C ALA A 510 6.03 -7.31 29.55
N GLY A 511 4.76 -7.10 29.93
CA GLY A 511 4.45 -6.21 31.02
C GLY A 511 2.96 -6.12 31.35
N VAL A 512 2.59 -5.01 31.95
CA VAL A 512 1.22 -4.72 32.35
C VAL A 512 0.84 -3.30 31.95
N ASN A 513 -0.39 -3.09 31.59
CA ASN A 513 -0.97 -1.78 31.32
C ASN A 513 -2.06 -1.44 32.33
N ALA A 514 -2.14 -0.15 32.65
CA ALA A 514 -3.26 0.47 33.33
C ALA A 514 -4.01 1.32 32.31
N ASN A 515 -5.30 1.12 32.16
CA ASN A 515 -6.04 1.70 31.04
C ASN A 515 -7.42 2.24 31.45
N LYS A 516 -7.89 3.22 30.66
CA LYS A 516 -9.25 3.75 30.68
C LYS A 516 -9.77 3.84 29.27
N VAL A 517 -10.99 3.35 29.08
CA VAL A 517 -11.73 3.45 27.84
C VAL A 517 -12.82 4.49 28.00
N ARG A 518 -12.87 5.42 27.07
CA ARG A 518 -13.89 6.46 27.01
C ARG A 518 -14.62 6.34 25.68
N THR A 519 -15.94 6.34 25.73
CA THR A 519 -16.76 6.48 24.55
C THR A 519 -16.87 7.96 24.19
N ASP A 520 -16.59 8.32 22.95
CA ASP A 520 -16.79 9.65 22.42
C ASP A 520 -18.03 9.66 21.54
N LEU A 521 -18.92 10.60 21.76
CA LEU A 521 -20.24 10.61 21.15
C LEU A 521 -20.42 11.82 20.24
N GLU A 522 -21.03 11.58 19.07
CA GLU A 522 -21.72 12.64 18.36
C GLU A 522 -23.04 12.97 19.07
N LYS A 523 -23.22 14.25 19.31
CA LYS A 523 -24.44 14.96 19.77
C LYS A 523 -25.53 14.14 20.44
N GLY A 524 -25.58 14.16 21.75
CA GLY A 524 -26.79 13.87 22.53
C GLY A 524 -26.77 12.62 23.39
N ILE A 525 -25.69 11.86 23.43
CA ILE A 525 -25.54 10.67 24.27
C ILE A 525 -24.49 10.92 25.37
N PRO A 526 -24.66 10.39 26.59
CA PRO A 526 -23.71 10.63 27.67
C PRO A 526 -22.36 9.94 27.36
N ILE A 527 -21.28 10.71 27.51
CA ILE A 527 -19.92 10.19 27.49
C ILE A 527 -19.76 9.21 28.66
N THR A 528 -19.46 7.97 28.36
CA THR A 528 -19.13 6.98 29.39
C THR A 528 -17.61 6.82 29.47
N THR A 529 -17.10 6.63 30.68
CA THR A 529 -15.68 6.34 30.91
C THR A 529 -15.61 5.09 31.77
N SER A 530 -14.84 4.09 31.36
CA SER A 530 -14.62 2.89 32.16
C SER A 530 -13.89 3.23 33.45
N GLN A 531 -14.03 2.36 34.46
CA GLN A 531 -13.12 2.40 35.61
C GLN A 531 -11.69 2.09 35.16
N LEU A 532 -10.72 2.45 35.99
CA LEU A 532 -9.33 2.09 35.76
C LEU A 532 -9.21 0.56 35.75
N ALA A 533 -8.83 0.00 34.61
CA ALA A 533 -8.62 -1.43 34.43
C ALA A 533 -7.12 -1.74 34.25
N TYR A 534 -6.75 -2.98 34.47
CA TYR A 534 -5.38 -3.47 34.29
C TYR A 534 -5.41 -4.69 33.38
N GLY A 535 -4.38 -4.81 32.52
CA GLY A 535 -4.27 -5.94 31.61
C GLY A 535 -2.83 -6.29 31.28
N PRO A 536 -2.56 -7.49 30.77
CA PRO A 536 -1.26 -7.86 30.27
C PRO A 536 -0.90 -7.06 29.01
N HIS A 537 0.39 -6.87 28.84
CA HIS A 537 1.04 -6.30 27.66
C HIS A 537 2.05 -7.30 27.12
N PHE A 538 2.06 -7.46 25.79
CA PHE A 538 3.07 -8.19 25.06
C PHE A 538 3.41 -7.41 23.79
N GLY A 539 4.69 -7.39 23.38
CA GLY A 539 5.14 -6.75 22.17
C GLY A 539 6.39 -7.39 21.59
N PHE A 540 6.64 -7.09 20.34
CA PHE A 540 7.92 -7.39 19.69
C PHE A 540 8.17 -6.34 18.61
N GLY A 541 9.45 -6.12 18.31
CA GLY A 541 9.81 -5.11 17.32
C GLY A 541 11.27 -5.17 16.92
N ALA A 542 11.62 -4.23 16.06
CA ALA A 542 12.98 -4.03 15.63
C ALA A 542 13.28 -2.55 15.56
N ARG A 543 14.53 -2.16 15.84
CA ARG A 543 15.06 -0.81 15.73
C ARG A 543 16.38 -0.80 14.99
N ARG A 544 16.67 0.32 14.35
CA ARG A 544 17.99 0.61 13.78
C ARG A 544 18.52 1.94 14.34
N ALA A 545 19.83 2.03 14.53
CA ALA A 545 20.47 3.28 14.86
C ALA A 545 20.47 4.20 13.63
N VAL A 546 19.93 5.41 13.78
CA VAL A 546 19.95 6.47 12.75
C VAL A 546 21.01 7.54 13.07
N SER A 547 21.47 7.58 14.30
CA SER A 547 22.64 8.36 14.74
C SER A 547 23.23 7.77 16.02
N ALA A 548 24.33 8.35 16.52
CA ALA A 548 24.97 7.90 17.76
C ALA A 548 24.02 7.87 18.98
N SER A 549 23.00 8.74 19.02
CA SER A 549 22.06 8.87 20.15
C SER A 549 20.61 8.57 19.77
N ASN A 550 20.30 8.29 18.51
CA ASN A 550 18.92 8.12 18.05
C ASN A 550 18.72 6.79 17.36
N ASP A 551 17.64 6.13 17.73
CA ASP A 551 17.18 4.91 17.08
C ASP A 551 15.77 5.11 16.55
N LEU A 552 15.46 4.41 15.48
CA LEU A 552 14.15 4.37 14.87
C LEU A 552 13.71 2.92 14.68
N GLY A 553 12.44 2.62 14.88
CA GLY A 553 11.96 1.26 14.81
C GLY A 553 10.48 1.12 14.48
N VAL A 554 10.08 -0.13 14.45
CA VAL A 554 8.68 -0.57 14.37
C VAL A 554 8.40 -1.56 15.48
N ARG A 555 7.15 -1.57 15.99
CA ARG A 555 6.75 -2.48 17.08
C ARG A 555 5.30 -2.92 16.90
N ALA A 556 5.07 -4.21 17.01
CA ALA A 556 3.73 -4.77 17.20
C ALA A 556 3.44 -4.92 18.70
N GLU A 557 2.22 -4.57 19.11
CA GLU A 557 1.78 -4.57 20.50
C GLU A 557 0.44 -5.29 20.63
N PHE A 558 0.29 -6.01 21.74
CA PHE A 558 -0.90 -6.76 22.09
C PHE A 558 -1.24 -6.46 23.56
N ASP A 559 -2.29 -5.70 23.76
CA ASP A 559 -2.73 -5.26 25.08
C ASP A 559 -4.13 -5.78 25.39
N GLN A 560 -4.36 -6.27 26.60
CA GLN A 560 -5.71 -6.45 27.08
C GLN A 560 -6.19 -5.12 27.70
N ILE A 561 -7.20 -4.52 27.10
CA ILE A 561 -7.78 -3.23 27.48
C ILE A 561 -9.24 -3.47 27.84
N ASP A 562 -9.62 -3.21 29.08
CA ASP A 562 -11.00 -3.39 29.57
C ASP A 562 -11.64 -4.74 29.14
N GLY A 563 -10.86 -5.83 29.23
CA GLY A 563 -11.29 -7.17 28.86
C GLY A 563 -11.19 -7.52 27.36
N HIS A 564 -10.89 -6.57 26.48
CA HIS A 564 -10.78 -6.77 25.03
C HIS A 564 -9.34 -6.63 24.55
N LEU A 565 -9.02 -7.27 23.43
CA LEU A 565 -7.69 -7.21 22.82
C LEU A 565 -7.54 -5.92 22.00
N LEU A 566 -6.52 -5.14 22.31
CA LEU A 566 -6.01 -4.07 21.47
C LEU A 566 -4.76 -4.58 20.73
N ILE A 567 -4.77 -4.51 19.41
CA ILE A 567 -3.62 -4.80 18.56
C ILE A 567 -3.10 -3.47 18.05
N GLY A 568 -1.85 -3.13 18.37
CA GLY A 568 -1.19 -1.91 17.93
C GLY A 568 0.00 -2.23 17.02
N LEU A 569 0.26 -1.35 16.05
CA LEU A 569 1.49 -1.33 15.28
C LEU A 569 2.06 0.08 15.34
N ARG A 570 3.18 0.26 16.07
CA ARG A 570 3.99 1.48 16.01
C ARG A 570 4.70 1.50 14.66
N ALA A 571 4.21 2.32 13.75
CA ALA A 571 4.87 2.56 12.47
C ALA A 571 6.05 3.53 12.60
N LEU A 572 6.06 4.30 13.68
CA LEU A 572 7.13 5.15 14.15
C LEU A 572 7.39 4.81 15.62
N ASP A 573 8.56 4.27 15.94
CA ASP A 573 9.03 4.00 17.31
C ASP A 573 10.42 4.64 17.46
N TYR A 574 10.44 5.97 17.76
CA TYR A 574 11.65 6.76 17.89
C TYR A 574 12.16 6.72 19.33
N ARG A 575 13.48 6.51 19.49
CA ARG A 575 14.17 6.50 20.79
C ARG A 575 15.36 7.46 20.75
N HIS A 576 15.40 8.39 21.70
CA HIS A 576 16.55 9.25 21.96
C HIS A 576 17.30 8.76 23.20
N ARG A 577 18.56 8.42 23.06
CA ARG A 577 19.44 7.97 24.15
C ARG A 577 20.19 9.15 24.73
N PHE A 578 20.05 9.38 26.02
CA PHE A 578 20.85 10.37 26.76
C PHE A 578 22.20 9.77 27.15
N ASP A 579 23.11 10.65 27.59
CA ASP A 579 24.34 10.21 28.25
C ASP A 579 23.99 9.49 29.56
N GLY A 580 24.12 8.15 29.56
CA GLY A 580 23.75 7.31 30.69
C GLY A 580 22.67 6.26 30.34
N PRO A 581 22.01 5.68 31.36
CA PRO A 581 21.10 4.56 31.15
C PRO A 581 19.69 4.97 30.65
N PHE A 582 19.38 6.25 30.59
CA PHE A 582 18.05 6.71 30.26
C PHE A 582 17.87 6.99 28.76
N ALA A 583 16.66 6.71 28.27
CA ALA A 583 16.24 7.12 26.93
C ALA A 583 14.79 7.61 26.97
N LEU A 584 14.44 8.46 26.00
CA LEU A 584 13.10 8.96 25.75
C LEU A 584 12.54 8.24 24.51
N ASN A 585 11.33 7.73 24.59
CA ASN A 585 10.60 7.15 23.47
C ASN A 585 9.48 8.09 23.03
N VAL A 586 9.33 8.27 21.71
CA VAL A 586 8.17 8.92 21.09
C VAL A 586 7.68 8.01 19.99
N PHE A 587 6.39 7.72 19.97
CA PHE A 587 5.87 6.78 19.02
C PHE A 587 4.50 7.18 18.48
N ALA A 588 4.21 6.71 17.26
CA ALA A 588 2.92 6.83 16.62
C ALA A 588 2.66 5.61 15.73
N GLY A 589 1.40 5.31 15.51
CA GLY A 589 1.03 4.17 14.70
C GLY A 589 -0.47 4.00 14.56
N ILE A 590 -0.87 2.79 14.25
CA ILE A 590 -2.26 2.38 14.13
C ILE A 590 -2.59 1.33 15.18
N ALA A 591 -3.82 1.36 15.66
CA ALA A 591 -4.32 0.34 16.59
C ALA A 591 -5.75 -0.08 16.23
N ARG A 592 -6.05 -1.34 16.54
CA ARG A 592 -7.36 -1.95 16.38
C ARG A 592 -7.82 -2.50 17.73
N TYR A 593 -8.97 -2.03 18.15
CA TYR A 593 -9.60 -2.50 19.39
C TYR A 593 -10.65 -3.54 19.03
N ASN A 594 -10.47 -4.77 19.52
CA ASN A 594 -11.26 -5.93 19.11
C ASN A 594 -12.54 -6.07 19.95
N VAL A 595 -13.49 -5.18 19.72
CA VAL A 595 -14.88 -5.25 20.20
C VAL A 595 -15.79 -5.74 19.05
N GLU A 596 -17.10 -5.75 19.23
CA GLU A 596 -18.03 -6.29 18.22
C GLU A 596 -17.90 -5.64 16.83
N THR A 597 -17.67 -4.32 16.79
CA THR A 597 -17.44 -3.58 15.55
C THR A 597 -16.08 -2.88 15.58
N PRO A 598 -14.98 -3.63 15.40
CA PRO A 598 -13.66 -3.07 15.49
C PRO A 598 -13.39 -2.10 14.33
N ALA A 599 -12.73 -0.98 14.65
CA ALA A 599 -12.17 -0.07 13.66
C ALA A 599 -10.70 0.15 13.97
N THR A 600 -9.90 0.30 12.93
CA THR A 600 -8.49 0.67 13.07
C THR A 600 -8.36 2.18 13.01
N SER A 601 -7.58 2.76 13.91
CA SER A 601 -7.32 4.20 13.92
C SER A 601 -5.92 4.52 14.43
N LEU A 602 -5.59 5.80 14.42
CA LEU A 602 -4.28 6.30 14.83
C LEU A 602 -4.13 6.32 16.35
N TYR A 603 -2.93 6.02 16.83
CA TYR A 603 -2.53 6.28 18.19
C TYR A 603 -1.13 6.87 18.26
N ALA A 604 -0.85 7.53 19.37
CA ALA A 604 0.47 8.10 19.65
C ALA A 604 0.79 8.02 21.14
N GLY A 605 2.06 8.15 21.47
CA GLY A 605 2.48 8.14 22.85
C GLY A 605 3.92 8.60 23.05
N VAL A 606 4.26 8.70 24.33
CA VAL A 606 5.61 9.03 24.81
C VAL A 606 5.97 8.11 25.97
N GLY A 607 7.25 7.84 26.13
CA GLY A 607 7.69 6.99 27.22
C GLY A 607 9.14 7.22 27.62
N GLY A 608 9.49 6.62 28.74
CA GLY A 608 10.86 6.59 29.26
C GLY A 608 11.38 5.16 29.33
N GLN A 609 12.66 5.00 29.09
CA GLN A 609 13.35 3.72 29.17
C GLN A 609 14.55 3.83 30.09
N TRP A 610 14.70 2.86 30.97
CA TRP A 610 15.91 2.62 31.72
C TRP A 610 16.60 1.41 31.10
N ARG A 611 17.72 1.66 30.45
CA ARG A 611 18.48 0.69 29.67
C ARG A 611 19.40 -0.14 30.57
N ASP A 612 19.61 -1.38 30.15
CA ASP A 612 20.56 -2.30 30.77
C ASP A 612 20.35 -2.47 32.30
N VAL A 613 19.08 -2.53 32.73
CA VAL A 613 18.75 -2.86 34.12
C VAL A 613 19.33 -4.23 34.50
N LEU A 614 19.34 -5.15 33.55
CA LEU A 614 20.13 -6.36 33.47
C LEU A 614 20.76 -6.44 32.06
N PRO A 615 21.84 -7.19 31.83
CA PRO A 615 22.42 -7.32 30.51
C PRO A 615 21.37 -7.68 29.44
N SER A 616 21.22 -6.81 28.41
CA SER A 616 20.20 -6.90 27.32
C SER A 616 18.74 -6.78 27.78
N TRP A 617 18.47 -6.29 29.01
CA TRP A 617 17.13 -6.05 29.50
C TRP A 617 16.93 -4.57 29.85
N ASP A 618 15.84 -4.01 29.37
CA ASP A 618 15.46 -2.63 29.61
C ASP A 618 14.11 -2.58 30.35
N LEU A 619 13.93 -1.60 31.22
CA LEU A 619 12.65 -1.30 31.87
C LEU A 619 12.03 -0.08 31.18
N ASN A 620 10.77 -0.15 30.80
CA ASN A 620 10.08 0.87 30.03
C ASN A 620 8.76 1.28 30.71
N LEU A 621 8.43 2.57 30.60
CA LEU A 621 7.15 3.12 30.97
C LEU A 621 6.65 4.00 29.83
N ASP A 622 5.56 3.62 29.19
CA ASP A 622 4.94 4.34 28.08
C ASP A 622 3.56 4.86 28.43
N PHE A 623 3.23 6.05 27.98
CA PHE A 623 1.88 6.63 28.01
C PHE A 623 1.37 6.72 26.58
N ARG A 624 0.17 6.18 26.35
CA ARG A 624 -0.44 6.10 25.02
C ARG A 624 -1.84 6.68 25.03
N TYR A 625 -2.15 7.39 23.97
CA TYR A 625 -3.49 7.88 23.64
C TYR A 625 -3.90 7.37 22.26
N ALA A 626 -5.06 6.77 22.18
CA ALA A 626 -5.66 6.28 20.95
C ALA A 626 -7.10 6.80 20.84
N GLN A 627 -7.54 7.11 19.62
CA GLN A 627 -8.87 7.67 19.34
C GLN A 627 -9.51 6.99 18.15
N ASN A 628 -10.83 7.04 18.06
CA ASN A 628 -11.64 6.51 16.95
C ASN A 628 -11.39 5.02 16.65
N LEU A 629 -11.14 4.21 17.70
CA LEU A 629 -10.66 2.84 17.55
C LEU A 629 -11.74 1.82 17.18
N ALA A 630 -12.93 1.98 17.66
CA ALA A 630 -14.00 1.05 17.38
C ALA A 630 -15.30 1.80 17.25
N ARG A 631 -16.19 1.27 16.43
CA ARG A 631 -17.59 1.70 16.39
C ARG A 631 -18.36 0.73 17.26
N ASP A 632 -19.05 1.24 18.29
CA ASP A 632 -20.05 0.45 18.97
C ASP A 632 -21.33 0.49 18.13
N HIS A 633 -22.07 -0.61 18.12
CA HIS A 633 -23.44 -0.56 17.65
C HIS A 633 -24.37 -0.24 18.80
N LEU A 634 -25.57 0.23 18.47
CA LEU A 634 -26.61 0.52 19.43
C LEU A 634 -26.81 -0.66 20.38
N LEU A 635 -26.58 -0.44 21.67
CA LEU A 635 -27.02 -1.35 22.70
C LEU A 635 -28.55 -1.37 22.71
N ALA A 636 -29.16 -2.48 23.13
CA ALA A 636 -30.61 -2.60 23.25
C ALA A 636 -31.24 -1.55 24.19
N SER A 637 -30.40 -0.89 25.01
CA SER A 637 -30.78 0.21 25.91
C SER A 637 -30.76 1.58 25.26
N ASP A 638 -30.23 1.72 24.03
CA ASP A 638 -30.13 3.01 23.38
C ASP A 638 -31.48 3.48 22.81
N VAL A 639 -31.69 4.79 22.85
CA VAL A 639 -32.97 5.37 22.42
C VAL A 639 -33.16 5.15 20.92
N GLN A 640 -34.24 4.48 20.53
CA GLN A 640 -34.59 4.27 19.12
C GLN A 640 -34.65 5.61 18.35
N GLY A 641 -33.93 5.68 17.24
CA GLY A 641 -33.89 6.86 16.36
C GLY A 641 -32.71 7.81 16.58
N VAL A 642 -31.93 7.64 17.64
CA VAL A 642 -30.63 8.30 17.80
C VAL A 642 -29.56 7.35 17.30
N ARG A 643 -28.79 7.77 16.31
CA ARG A 643 -27.73 6.97 15.67
C ARG A 643 -26.38 7.52 16.07
N PRO A 644 -25.76 7.03 17.14
CA PRO A 644 -24.44 7.46 17.50
C PRO A 644 -23.41 6.67 16.73
N GLU A 645 -22.52 7.34 16.01
CA GLU A 645 -21.20 6.78 15.78
C GLU A 645 -20.43 6.89 17.10
N THR A 646 -20.38 5.81 17.84
CA THR A 646 -19.63 5.75 19.09
C THR A 646 -18.22 5.28 18.78
N PHE A 647 -17.25 6.16 18.94
CA PHE A 647 -15.85 5.80 18.83
C PHE A 647 -15.23 5.66 20.22
N TYR A 648 -14.31 4.71 20.35
CA TYR A 648 -13.57 4.51 21.59
C TYR A 648 -12.27 5.33 21.58
N LYS A 649 -12.06 6.05 22.68
CA LYS A 649 -10.77 6.66 23.04
C LYS A 649 -10.16 5.83 24.16
N ILE A 650 -8.88 5.53 24.05
CA ILE A 650 -8.14 4.74 25.03
C ILE A 650 -6.95 5.55 25.52
N GLU A 651 -6.87 5.69 26.85
CA GLU A 651 -5.71 6.21 27.55
C GLU A 651 -5.07 5.05 28.31
N SER A 652 -3.77 4.82 28.13
CA SER A 652 -3.08 3.76 28.86
C SER A 652 -1.69 4.18 29.29
N ALA A 653 -1.27 3.64 30.44
CA ALA A 653 0.10 3.66 30.93
C ALA A 653 0.59 2.21 30.99
N THR A 654 1.69 1.88 30.30
CA THR A 654 2.22 0.52 30.19
C THR A 654 3.61 0.46 30.81
N LEU A 655 3.78 -0.40 31.82
CA LEU A 655 5.08 -0.74 32.41
C LEU A 655 5.50 -2.12 31.91
N TYR A 656 6.66 -2.19 31.27
CA TYR A 656 7.11 -3.44 30.65
C TYR A 656 8.63 -3.57 30.64
N VAL A 657 9.10 -4.80 30.54
CA VAL A 657 10.49 -5.12 30.30
C VAL A 657 10.69 -5.53 28.86
N SER A 658 11.80 -5.09 28.25
CA SER A 658 12.20 -5.45 26.90
C SER A 658 13.47 -6.27 26.95
N ARG A 659 13.53 -7.40 26.23
CA ARG A 659 14.75 -8.16 26.02
C ARG A 659 15.22 -7.94 24.60
N ARG A 660 16.49 -7.53 24.45
CA ARG A 660 17.17 -7.31 23.15
C ARG A 660 17.96 -8.57 22.74
N PHE A 661 18.00 -8.80 21.41
CA PHE A 661 18.69 -9.92 20.79
C PHE A 661 19.71 -9.46 19.75
#